data_5c26f27c4f7e931fd50debd5c908814b
#
_entry.id   5c26f27c4f7e931fd50debd5c908814b
#
_cell.length_a   1.000
_cell.length_b   1.000
_cell.length_c   1.000
_cell.angle_alpha   90.00
_cell.angle_beta   90.00
_cell.angle_gamma   90.00
#
_symmetry.space_group_name_H-M   'P 1'
#
loop_
_entity.id
_entity.type
_entity.pdbx_description
1 polymer ?
#
loop_
_entity_poly.entity_id
_entity_poly.type
_entity_poly.pdbx_seq_one_letter_code
_entity_poly.pdbx_strand_id
1 'polypeptide(L)'
;MNRGNTDMTTEMSDASYPLVSFLCDGRQFNQMHGYAQEMDAAGVREHITPLSEERKLDFVVDTYGAEIERISFKIRSLRDDRLIEETQIYDYAREGDTIRGSFVVKDLLRMGAEYSLCLMLETGTGAKLYYYTQLLRSEDCALSEKLEFACHFSDMTFDRVMGASELPTYLESNAQGDNSTFHKVDIHSSSNQVYWGDLPVERLTEPMATVKDIDAETAQICLDYIVQIPEETRLRSYFVEECFRLRLGTERMYLLDYERTMDQIFTLGSQEKKEGAPDVASIIAGNKIVLGITDTDVQKMESVDGNTLAFVNCGRLFTYDVADNRISEVFSFYGDDLKDRRETMRMHDIRICQVQETGNIVFLVYGYMNCGVREGRMGVSVYEYDSTLNTVEEKVFVPYDGSYELLKYDMEKLSFAGEHSLHLLLKDSIYEVSLEGGGCTMLAEDLPVSGVISSADGMMAAWSGSSDLYDAKELVLKNLMTDVESTVRAGEDERLLPISFFGADLVYGIAKISDIGQDSSGHMVFAMNTICIRDEEGAILKEYTQPDVYITGVDVNGGMITLHRAVRDENGILQPYADDQILNNSGTDRKKNTIETAVTERFETIVQIAVRSEIKTASMQILDPRFVIFEGERVAEMQNDGRQSIYYLYQKGHLQDVCENVYEPVEKVYQGSGVVRDADGSVVYRRMTLPVKNQIMAISGSVTTVTKEDIPIAVQAAAVDTMLSYLGVHTQTREQMEDGSTAKQILEEALPAAEVLDLSGVTPDALLYYTAQDIPVLMQMKDGSAMLLIGYNELNIVVMNPAGRENGDQVYKIGRGDAAKMLSENGNRFLVCLRLED
;
A
#
# COMPACT_ATOMS: atom_id res chain seq x y z
N MET A 1 -33.93 47.53 11.77
CA MET A 1 -33.51 46.23 12.31
C MET A 1 -32.15 45.91 11.69
N ASN A 2 -31.10 46.09 12.47
CA ASN A 2 -29.76 45.64 12.09
C ASN A 2 -29.81 44.10 12.09
N ARG A 3 -29.80 43.46 10.93
CA ARG A 3 -29.38 42.08 10.81
C ARG A 3 -27.89 42.09 11.08
N GLY A 4 -27.49 41.67 12.27
CA GLY A 4 -26.11 41.41 12.58
C GLY A 4 -25.53 40.52 11.48
N ASN A 5 -24.43 40.91 10.91
CA ASN A 5 -23.63 40.07 10.03
C ASN A 5 -23.08 38.97 10.94
N THR A 6 -23.75 37.83 10.96
CA THR A 6 -23.25 36.65 11.68
C THR A 6 -22.11 36.13 10.83
N ASP A 7 -20.91 36.21 11.32
CA ASP A 7 -19.76 35.54 10.70
C ASP A 7 -20.06 34.04 10.72
N MET A 8 -20.15 33.45 9.51
CA MET A 8 -20.43 32.02 9.29
C MET A 8 -19.15 31.24 9.08
N THR A 9 -18.02 31.73 9.60
CA THR A 9 -16.73 31.05 9.48
C THR A 9 -16.14 30.72 10.87
N THR A 10 -15.31 29.68 10.92
CA THR A 10 -14.61 29.20 12.10
C THR A 10 -13.18 28.82 11.75
N GLU A 11 -12.35 28.66 12.74
CA GLU A 11 -11.09 27.92 12.64
C GLU A 11 -11.37 26.42 12.76
N MET A 12 -10.53 25.56 12.21
CA MET A 12 -10.61 24.13 12.44
C MET A 12 -10.34 23.86 13.92
N SER A 13 -11.14 23.00 14.56
CA SER A 13 -10.88 22.61 15.94
C SER A 13 -9.69 21.66 16.00
N ASP A 14 -8.88 21.78 17.05
CA ASP A 14 -7.75 20.90 17.32
C ASP A 14 -8.20 19.46 17.56
N ALA A 15 -7.25 18.51 17.45
CA ALA A 15 -7.47 17.11 17.78
C ALA A 15 -7.83 16.94 19.27
N SER A 16 -8.89 16.18 19.55
CA SER A 16 -9.44 16.03 20.89
C SER A 16 -9.40 14.61 21.46
N TYR A 17 -9.20 13.59 20.61
CA TYR A 17 -9.29 12.20 21.02
C TYR A 17 -8.03 11.73 21.77
N PRO A 18 -8.18 10.87 22.79
CA PRO A 18 -7.08 10.18 23.44
C PRO A 18 -6.26 9.34 22.47
N LEU A 19 -5.00 9.08 22.82
CA LEU A 19 -4.15 8.09 22.16
C LEU A 19 -3.97 6.86 23.05
N VAL A 20 -3.89 5.68 22.44
CA VAL A 20 -3.70 4.43 23.17
C VAL A 20 -2.46 3.73 22.63
N SER A 21 -1.61 3.21 23.51
CA SER A 21 -0.41 2.45 23.16
C SER A 21 -0.32 1.18 23.99
N PHE A 22 0.39 0.17 23.50
CA PHE A 22 0.78 -0.97 24.32
C PHE A 22 2.13 -0.76 24.99
N LEU A 23 2.41 -1.56 26.02
CA LEU A 23 3.67 -1.56 26.75
C LEU A 23 4.38 -2.90 26.63
N CYS A 24 5.68 -2.86 26.34
CA CYS A 24 6.59 -3.98 26.44
C CYS A 24 7.79 -3.55 27.27
N ASP A 25 7.98 -4.19 28.44
CA ASP A 25 9.04 -3.84 29.41
C ASP A 25 9.13 -2.34 29.74
N GLY A 26 7.95 -1.68 29.82
CA GLY A 26 7.83 -0.25 30.14
C GLY A 26 8.01 0.71 28.95
N ARG A 27 8.32 0.20 27.76
CA ARG A 27 8.40 0.96 26.51
C ARG A 27 7.04 0.96 25.81
N GLN A 28 6.58 2.13 25.38
CA GLN A 28 5.39 2.26 24.55
C GLN A 28 5.70 1.85 23.11
N PHE A 29 4.73 1.17 22.49
CA PHE A 29 4.76 0.80 21.07
C PHE A 29 3.33 0.70 20.53
N ASN A 30 3.18 0.67 19.20
CA ASN A 30 1.90 0.56 18.49
C ASN A 30 0.89 1.59 19.01
N GLN A 31 1.19 2.87 18.80
CA GLN A 31 0.26 3.94 19.17
C GLN A 31 -0.94 3.93 18.22
N MET A 32 -2.13 3.89 18.80
CA MET A 32 -3.43 3.81 18.11
C MET A 32 -4.18 5.13 18.22
N HIS A 33 -4.90 5.47 17.15
CA HIS A 33 -5.80 6.62 17.10
C HIS A 33 -7.23 6.20 17.32
N GLY A 34 -8.07 7.08 17.85
CA GLY A 34 -9.46 6.80 18.14
C GLY A 34 -10.35 7.00 16.91
N TYR A 35 -11.04 5.95 16.49
CA TYR A 35 -12.09 6.06 15.47
C TYR A 35 -13.43 6.39 16.11
N ALA A 36 -14.20 7.30 15.51
CA ALA A 36 -15.53 7.69 15.95
C ALA A 36 -16.61 6.65 15.61
N GLN A 37 -16.28 5.63 14.83
CA GLN A 37 -17.16 4.56 14.40
C GLN A 37 -16.44 3.20 14.40
N GLU A 38 -17.19 2.11 14.46
CA GLU A 38 -16.62 0.78 14.23
C GLU A 38 -16.14 0.66 12.78
N MET A 39 -14.93 0.10 12.62
CA MET A 39 -14.26 -0.13 11.33
C MET A 39 -14.34 -1.61 10.97
N ASP A 40 -14.17 -1.93 9.69
CA ASP A 40 -14.03 -3.32 9.24
C ASP A 40 -12.81 -3.97 9.92
N ALA A 41 -13.03 -5.06 10.61
CA ALA A 41 -11.99 -5.75 11.39
C ALA A 41 -10.82 -6.25 10.52
N ALA A 42 -11.10 -6.69 9.30
CA ALA A 42 -10.08 -7.14 8.35
C ALA A 42 -9.37 -5.98 7.66
N GLY A 43 -10.07 -4.86 7.45
CA GLY A 43 -9.57 -3.70 6.71
C GLY A 43 -8.54 -2.87 7.47
N VAL A 44 -8.59 -2.80 8.80
CA VAL A 44 -7.67 -1.95 9.59
C VAL A 44 -6.42 -2.73 9.98
N ARG A 45 -5.30 -2.49 9.27
CA ARG A 45 -4.01 -3.10 9.54
C ARG A 45 -2.89 -2.07 9.52
N GLU A 46 -2.76 -1.34 10.60
CA GLU A 46 -1.68 -0.36 10.76
C GLU A 46 -0.44 -0.96 11.43
N HIS A 47 -0.67 -1.89 12.35
CA HIS A 47 0.38 -2.57 13.12
C HIS A 47 -0.09 -3.90 13.71
N ILE A 48 0.87 -4.72 14.12
CA ILE A 48 0.64 -6.02 14.76
C ILE A 48 1.12 -5.98 16.21
N THR A 49 0.27 -6.48 17.11
CA THR A 49 0.60 -6.64 18.53
C THR A 49 0.73 -8.14 18.84
N PRO A 50 1.93 -8.65 19.10
CA PRO A 50 2.09 -10.06 19.48
C PRO A 50 1.56 -10.32 20.88
N LEU A 51 0.84 -11.42 21.02
CA LEU A 51 0.28 -11.93 22.28
C LEU A 51 1.07 -13.14 22.75
N SER A 52 1.79 -12.99 23.86
CA SER A 52 2.60 -14.05 24.45
C SER A 52 1.76 -15.21 25.00
N GLU A 53 2.43 -16.26 25.51
CA GLU A 53 1.78 -17.39 26.17
C GLU A 53 0.95 -16.97 27.39
N GLU A 54 1.39 -15.94 28.12
CA GLU A 54 0.66 -15.39 29.27
C GLU A 54 -0.65 -14.70 28.89
N ARG A 55 -0.82 -14.38 27.61
CA ARG A 55 -2.00 -13.73 27.05
C ARG A 55 -2.32 -12.38 27.70
N LYS A 56 -1.33 -11.75 28.31
CA LYS A 56 -1.45 -10.45 28.96
C LYS A 56 -0.97 -9.34 28.04
N LEU A 57 -1.74 -8.26 27.97
CA LEU A 57 -1.36 -7.00 27.33
C LEU A 57 -1.43 -5.88 28.36
N ASP A 58 -0.34 -5.11 28.45
CA ASP A 58 -0.27 -3.89 29.22
C ASP A 58 -0.46 -2.71 28.25
N PHE A 59 -1.25 -1.70 28.64
CA PHE A 59 -1.57 -0.56 27.79
C PHE A 59 -1.52 0.78 28.54
N VAL A 60 -1.39 1.85 27.76
CA VAL A 60 -1.43 3.24 28.22
C VAL A 60 -2.45 4.00 27.39
N VAL A 61 -3.23 4.85 28.06
CA VAL A 61 -4.08 5.83 27.42
C VAL A 61 -3.59 7.22 27.81
N ASP A 62 -3.14 7.99 26.84
CA ASP A 62 -2.85 9.41 27.01
C ASP A 62 -4.13 10.18 26.74
N THR A 63 -4.78 10.68 27.82
CA THR A 63 -6.16 11.17 27.76
C THR A 63 -6.26 12.61 27.27
N TYR A 64 -5.19 13.39 27.34
CA TYR A 64 -5.18 14.83 27.01
C TYR A 64 -6.33 15.61 27.65
N GLY A 65 -6.66 15.26 28.91
CA GLY A 65 -7.75 15.85 29.63
C GLY A 65 -9.14 15.26 29.42
N ALA A 66 -9.29 14.30 28.51
CA ALA A 66 -10.57 13.61 28.31
C ALA A 66 -10.95 12.76 29.53
N GLU A 67 -12.22 12.81 29.93
CA GLU A 67 -12.76 11.91 30.94
C GLU A 67 -13.10 10.57 30.31
N ILE A 68 -12.53 9.47 30.83
CA ILE A 68 -12.80 8.10 30.39
C ILE A 68 -13.58 7.41 31.51
N GLU A 69 -14.79 6.96 31.21
CA GLU A 69 -15.69 6.28 32.14
C GLU A 69 -15.54 4.76 32.10
N ARG A 70 -15.29 4.20 30.89
CA ARG A 70 -15.21 2.75 30.69
C ARG A 70 -14.17 2.39 29.65
N ILE A 71 -13.47 1.29 29.90
CA ILE A 71 -12.54 0.67 28.96
C ILE A 71 -12.97 -0.78 28.76
N SER A 72 -13.07 -1.21 27.52
CA SER A 72 -13.37 -2.58 27.16
C SER A 72 -12.64 -2.98 25.88
N PHE A 73 -12.60 -4.27 25.57
CA PHE A 73 -12.04 -4.75 24.33
C PHE A 73 -12.91 -5.81 23.66
N LYS A 74 -12.79 -5.90 22.33
CA LYS A 74 -13.35 -6.95 21.49
C LYS A 74 -12.25 -7.63 20.72
N ILE A 75 -12.36 -8.94 20.53
CA ILE A 75 -11.51 -9.70 19.61
C ILE A 75 -12.42 -10.35 18.59
N ARG A 76 -12.08 -10.16 17.29
CA ARG A 76 -12.81 -10.72 16.17
C ARG A 76 -11.88 -11.53 15.27
N SER A 77 -12.44 -12.53 14.61
CA SER A 77 -11.80 -13.19 13.48
C SER A 77 -11.68 -12.20 12.32
N LEU A 78 -10.54 -12.21 11.62
CA LEU A 78 -10.35 -11.34 10.45
C LEU A 78 -11.24 -11.76 9.29
N ARG A 79 -11.47 -13.05 9.14
CA ARG A 79 -12.10 -13.63 7.96
C ARG A 79 -13.63 -13.48 7.92
N ASP A 80 -14.30 -13.78 9.02
CA ASP A 80 -15.76 -13.86 9.11
C ASP A 80 -16.36 -12.82 10.09
N ASP A 81 -15.52 -11.91 10.55
CA ASP A 81 -15.86 -10.87 11.54
C ASP A 81 -16.54 -11.45 12.82
N ARG A 82 -16.38 -12.76 13.06
CA ARG A 82 -16.97 -13.43 14.20
C ARG A 82 -16.40 -12.93 15.52
N LEU A 83 -17.26 -12.48 16.40
CA LEU A 83 -16.88 -12.07 17.75
C LEU A 83 -16.40 -13.29 18.56
N ILE A 84 -15.15 -13.25 19.01
CA ILE A 84 -14.51 -14.29 19.83
C ILE A 84 -14.58 -13.94 21.31
N GLU A 85 -14.26 -12.71 21.65
CA GLU A 85 -14.28 -12.22 23.03
C GLU A 85 -14.72 -10.76 23.07
N GLU A 86 -15.53 -10.42 24.09
CA GLU A 86 -15.82 -9.06 24.50
C GLU A 86 -15.73 -8.98 26.02
N THR A 87 -14.89 -8.08 26.53
CA THR A 87 -14.62 -8.01 27.98
C THR A 87 -14.38 -6.58 28.43
N GLN A 88 -14.99 -6.19 29.56
CA GLN A 88 -14.71 -4.92 30.22
C GLN A 88 -13.42 -5.03 31.04
N ILE A 89 -12.55 -4.02 30.93
CA ILE A 89 -11.29 -3.94 31.69
C ILE A 89 -11.54 -3.15 32.98
N TYR A 90 -11.08 -3.71 34.10
CA TYR A 90 -11.18 -3.10 35.43
C TYR A 90 -9.81 -2.87 36.07
N ASP A 91 -8.77 -3.52 35.57
CA ASP A 91 -7.41 -3.40 36.09
C ASP A 91 -6.67 -2.25 35.40
N TYR A 92 -6.98 -1.04 35.85
CA TYR A 92 -6.29 0.16 35.42
C TYR A 92 -6.26 1.23 36.51
N ALA A 93 -5.24 2.09 36.45
CA ALA A 93 -5.08 3.23 37.36
C ALA A 93 -4.89 4.51 36.53
N ARG A 94 -5.46 5.62 37.04
CA ARG A 94 -5.31 6.94 36.44
C ARG A 94 -4.27 7.75 37.19
N GLU A 95 -3.30 8.30 36.49
CA GLU A 95 -2.24 9.16 37.00
C GLU A 95 -2.21 10.44 36.14
N GLY A 96 -2.91 11.50 36.61
CA GLY A 96 -3.05 12.73 35.81
C GLY A 96 -3.80 12.49 34.50
N ASP A 97 -3.19 12.84 33.40
CA ASP A 97 -3.72 12.66 32.04
C ASP A 97 -3.35 11.30 31.42
N THR A 98 -2.81 10.40 32.22
CA THR A 98 -2.44 9.06 31.74
C THR A 98 -3.21 7.99 32.50
N ILE A 99 -3.74 6.98 31.80
CA ILE A 99 -4.30 5.76 32.36
C ILE A 99 -3.37 4.62 32.00
N ARG A 100 -2.97 3.82 32.99
CA ARG A 100 -2.19 2.59 32.80
C ARG A 100 -3.01 1.41 33.25
N GLY A 101 -3.09 0.38 32.41
CA GLY A 101 -3.88 -0.81 32.73
C GLY A 101 -3.34 -2.06 32.06
N SER A 102 -3.96 -3.17 32.41
CA SER A 102 -3.66 -4.46 31.79
C SER A 102 -4.92 -5.30 31.63
N PHE A 103 -4.88 -6.24 30.70
CA PHE A 103 -5.92 -7.25 30.55
C PHE A 103 -5.33 -8.57 30.06
N VAL A 104 -6.06 -9.65 30.32
CA VAL A 104 -5.69 -10.99 29.87
C VAL A 104 -6.74 -11.50 28.91
N VAL A 105 -6.30 -11.93 27.74
CA VAL A 105 -7.13 -12.52 26.70
C VAL A 105 -7.43 -13.99 27.04
N LYS A 106 -8.69 -14.42 26.82
CA LYS A 106 -9.08 -15.81 27.04
C LYS A 106 -8.33 -16.75 26.10
N ASP A 107 -8.19 -18.00 26.53
CA ASP A 107 -7.52 -19.06 25.76
C ASP A 107 -8.44 -19.61 24.65
N LEU A 108 -8.83 -18.75 23.73
CA LEU A 108 -9.71 -19.07 22.61
C LEU A 108 -9.01 -18.86 21.25
N LEU A 109 -7.80 -18.28 21.27
CA LEU A 109 -7.05 -17.94 20.08
C LEU A 109 -6.09 -19.07 19.70
N ARG A 110 -5.99 -19.37 18.42
CA ARG A 110 -5.06 -20.35 17.89
C ARG A 110 -3.64 -19.80 17.80
N MET A 111 -2.66 -20.65 18.03
CA MET A 111 -1.25 -20.33 17.88
C MET A 111 -0.93 -20.07 16.39
N GLY A 112 -0.20 -19.01 16.11
CA GLY A 112 0.19 -18.59 14.75
C GLY A 112 -0.88 -17.83 13.98
N ALA A 113 -2.10 -17.69 14.53
CA ALA A 113 -3.18 -16.97 13.85
C ALA A 113 -3.26 -15.51 14.27
N GLU A 114 -3.75 -14.68 13.36
CA GLU A 114 -3.99 -13.25 13.55
C GLU A 114 -5.50 -12.95 13.74
N TYR A 115 -5.79 -11.93 14.54
CA TYR A 115 -7.14 -11.51 14.90
C TYR A 115 -7.20 -9.99 14.95
N SER A 116 -8.39 -9.42 14.85
CA SER A 116 -8.61 -8.00 15.14
C SER A 116 -8.85 -7.81 16.63
N LEU A 117 -8.06 -6.95 17.28
CA LEU A 117 -8.30 -6.44 18.63
C LEU A 117 -8.74 -5.00 18.54
N CYS A 118 -9.93 -4.72 19.06
CA CYS A 118 -10.46 -3.38 19.21
C CYS A 118 -10.55 -3.02 20.69
N LEU A 119 -9.78 -2.02 21.15
CA LEU A 119 -9.98 -1.37 22.43
C LEU A 119 -11.04 -0.28 22.29
N MET A 120 -11.99 -0.21 23.22
CA MET A 120 -13.08 0.76 23.22
C MET A 120 -13.01 1.63 24.47
N LEU A 121 -12.96 2.94 24.27
CA LEU A 121 -13.07 3.93 25.33
C LEU A 121 -14.45 4.59 25.27
N GLU A 122 -15.14 4.63 26.40
CA GLU A 122 -16.36 5.40 26.57
C GLU A 122 -16.03 6.67 27.36
N THR A 123 -16.26 7.81 26.74
CA THR A 123 -15.95 9.10 27.34
C THR A 123 -17.04 9.59 28.28
N GLY A 124 -16.75 10.55 29.14
CA GLY A 124 -17.72 11.19 30.04
C GLY A 124 -18.89 11.88 29.31
N THR A 125 -18.78 12.11 28.00
CA THR A 125 -19.87 12.59 27.16
C THR A 125 -20.77 11.48 26.62
N GLY A 126 -20.38 10.20 26.82
CA GLY A 126 -21.04 9.01 26.32
C GLY A 126 -20.62 8.65 24.88
N ALA A 127 -19.65 9.35 24.31
CA ALA A 127 -19.08 8.97 23.01
C ALA A 127 -18.22 7.72 23.16
N LYS A 128 -18.27 6.83 22.15
CA LYS A 128 -17.44 5.63 22.07
C LYS A 128 -16.37 5.86 21.03
N LEU A 129 -15.12 5.58 21.42
CA LEU A 129 -13.96 5.63 20.55
C LEU A 129 -13.36 4.23 20.43
N TYR A 130 -12.96 3.88 19.22
CA TYR A 130 -12.51 2.53 18.84
C TYR A 130 -11.05 2.60 18.41
N TYR A 131 -10.21 1.71 18.95
CA TYR A 131 -8.76 1.67 18.71
C TYR A 131 -8.38 0.27 18.26
N TYR A 132 -7.81 0.15 17.07
CA TYR A 132 -7.59 -1.14 16.42
C TYR A 132 -6.12 -1.52 16.34
N THR A 133 -5.83 -2.80 16.54
CA THR A 133 -4.57 -3.46 16.21
C THR A 133 -4.84 -4.89 15.76
N GLN A 134 -4.00 -5.44 14.90
CA GLN A 134 -4.01 -6.89 14.67
C GLN A 134 -3.26 -7.59 15.78
N LEU A 135 -3.88 -8.60 16.37
CA LEU A 135 -3.36 -9.40 17.47
C LEU A 135 -2.83 -10.73 16.92
N LEU A 136 -1.53 -10.95 17.01
CA LEU A 136 -0.89 -12.20 16.60
C LEU A 136 -0.72 -13.11 17.83
N ARG A 137 -1.41 -14.26 17.87
CA ARG A 137 -1.16 -15.28 18.88
C ARG A 137 0.08 -16.08 18.49
N SER A 138 1.21 -15.85 19.17
CA SER A 138 2.49 -16.48 18.83
C SER A 138 3.19 -17.07 20.04
N GLU A 139 4.16 -17.92 19.80
CA GLU A 139 5.21 -18.22 20.75
C GLU A 139 6.03 -16.97 21.04
N ASP A 140 7.08 -17.07 21.82
CA ASP A 140 7.95 -15.93 22.10
C ASP A 140 8.54 -15.34 20.81
N CYS A 141 8.12 -14.10 20.50
CA CYS A 141 8.59 -13.35 19.35
C CYS A 141 9.82 -12.48 19.66
N ALA A 142 10.36 -12.56 20.88
CA ALA A 142 11.43 -11.69 21.36
C ALA A 142 11.16 -10.19 21.06
N LEU A 143 9.92 -9.75 21.34
CA LEU A 143 9.48 -8.39 21.02
C LEU A 143 10.33 -7.34 21.73
N SER A 144 10.63 -7.57 23.01
CA SER A 144 11.42 -6.63 23.82
C SER A 144 12.81 -6.40 23.22
N GLU A 145 13.51 -7.46 22.88
CA GLU A 145 14.86 -7.41 22.30
C GLU A 145 14.87 -6.74 20.94
N LYS A 146 13.85 -6.97 20.12
CA LYS A 146 13.72 -6.36 18.79
C LYS A 146 13.39 -4.87 18.88
N LEU A 147 12.50 -4.46 19.78
CA LEU A 147 12.21 -3.05 20.07
C LEU A 147 13.41 -2.34 20.66
N GLU A 148 14.09 -2.97 21.61
CA GLU A 148 15.32 -2.41 22.22
C GLU A 148 16.37 -2.17 21.17
N PHE A 149 16.61 -3.14 20.27
CA PHE A 149 17.57 -3.00 19.19
C PHE A 149 17.25 -1.82 18.26
N ALA A 150 16.01 -1.71 17.77
CA ALA A 150 15.59 -0.64 16.86
C ALA A 150 15.79 0.74 17.51
N CYS A 151 15.34 0.91 18.75
CA CYS A 151 15.51 2.17 19.48
C CYS A 151 16.98 2.46 19.79
N HIS A 152 17.74 1.47 20.21
CA HIS A 152 19.18 1.64 20.48
C HIS A 152 19.97 1.99 19.21
N PHE A 153 19.65 1.37 18.07
CA PHE A 153 20.26 1.73 16.78
C PHE A 153 19.93 3.18 16.43
N SER A 154 18.68 3.61 16.57
CA SER A 154 18.30 5.01 16.36
C SER A 154 19.06 5.95 17.30
N ASP A 155 19.21 5.61 18.59
CA ASP A 155 19.98 6.42 19.56
C ASP A 155 21.46 6.54 19.17
N MET A 156 22.08 5.46 18.68
CA MET A 156 23.46 5.49 18.17
C MET A 156 23.65 6.48 17.04
N THR A 157 22.62 6.75 16.23
CA THR A 157 22.74 7.72 15.13
C THR A 157 22.94 9.16 15.63
N PHE A 158 22.50 9.48 16.86
CA PHE A 158 22.65 10.80 17.47
C PHE A 158 23.93 10.93 18.32
N ASP A 159 24.63 9.82 18.59
CA ASP A 159 25.92 9.81 19.26
C ASP A 159 27.05 9.55 18.24
N ARG A 160 27.78 10.59 17.89
CA ARG A 160 28.84 10.50 16.88
C ARG A 160 29.97 9.51 17.24
N VAL A 161 30.25 9.31 18.52
CA VAL A 161 31.32 8.38 18.95
C VAL A 161 30.84 6.95 18.84
N MET A 162 29.66 6.66 19.33
CA MET A 162 29.03 5.33 19.18
C MET A 162 28.70 5.05 17.72
N GLY A 163 28.09 6.00 17.02
CA GLY A 163 27.73 5.84 15.62
C GLY A 163 28.93 5.48 14.74
N ALA A 164 30.06 6.17 14.89
CA ALA A 164 31.25 5.86 14.11
C ALA A 164 31.89 4.52 14.46
N SER A 165 31.73 4.00 15.69
CA SER A 165 32.33 2.73 16.14
C SER A 165 31.44 1.51 15.95
N GLU A 166 30.11 1.64 16.12
CA GLU A 166 29.22 0.49 16.21
C GLU A 166 28.33 0.31 14.96
N LEU A 167 27.81 1.40 14.36
CA LEU A 167 26.99 1.30 13.16
C LEU A 167 27.62 0.52 12.01
N PRO A 168 28.93 0.64 11.72
CA PRO A 168 29.57 -0.14 10.65
C PRO A 168 29.47 -1.66 10.83
N THR A 169 29.16 -2.15 12.05
CA THR A 169 29.00 -3.59 12.32
C THR A 169 27.64 -4.14 11.89
N TYR A 170 26.68 -3.25 11.65
CA TYR A 170 25.31 -3.58 11.24
C TYR A 170 25.02 -3.22 9.80
N LEU A 171 25.68 -2.17 9.27
CA LEU A 171 25.46 -1.67 7.91
C LEU A 171 26.19 -2.51 6.87
N GLU A 172 25.63 -2.59 5.67
CA GLU A 172 26.21 -3.22 4.48
C GLU A 172 26.72 -2.17 3.49
N SER A 173 27.39 -1.13 3.99
CA SER A 173 27.82 0.03 3.19
C SER A 173 28.60 -0.37 1.94
N ASN A 174 28.11 0.04 0.78
CA ASN A 174 28.70 -0.27 -0.53
C ASN A 174 28.35 0.81 -1.58
N ALA A 175 28.68 0.54 -2.85
CA ALA A 175 28.46 1.48 -3.94
C ALA A 175 26.97 1.64 -4.36
N GLN A 176 26.06 0.87 -3.79
CA GLN A 176 24.61 1.01 -4.04
C GLN A 176 23.99 2.10 -3.16
N GLY A 177 24.61 2.43 -2.00
CA GLY A 177 24.16 3.49 -1.11
C GLY A 177 24.30 4.87 -1.72
N ASP A 178 23.23 5.64 -1.71
CA ASP A 178 23.28 7.08 -2.03
C ASP A 178 23.82 7.85 -0.82
N ASN A 179 25.03 8.40 -0.96
CA ASN A 179 25.66 9.23 0.06
C ASN A 179 25.62 10.73 -0.29
N SER A 180 24.75 11.13 -1.22
CA SER A 180 24.61 12.52 -1.65
C SER A 180 23.64 13.34 -0.79
N THR A 181 22.83 12.66 0.07
CA THR A 181 21.80 13.30 0.88
C THR A 181 21.68 12.70 2.28
N PHE A 182 21.24 13.50 3.26
CA PHE A 182 20.83 13.04 4.59
C PHE A 182 19.31 12.77 4.66
N HIS A 183 18.55 13.21 3.68
CA HIS A 183 17.08 13.06 3.66
C HIS A 183 16.64 11.62 3.44
N LYS A 184 17.49 10.81 2.79
CA LYS A 184 17.24 9.37 2.64
C LYS A 184 18.57 8.62 2.81
N VAL A 185 18.59 7.68 3.75
CA VAL A 185 19.69 6.75 3.96
C VAL A 185 19.14 5.34 4.10
N ASP A 186 19.95 4.35 3.72
CA ASP A 186 19.60 2.94 3.78
C ASP A 186 20.74 2.09 4.35
N ILE A 187 20.57 0.77 4.39
CA ILE A 187 21.56 -0.17 4.88
C ILE A 187 22.89 -0.11 4.11
N HIS A 188 22.90 0.35 2.86
CA HIS A 188 24.08 0.46 2.00
C HIS A 188 24.77 1.82 2.12
N SER A 189 24.13 2.79 2.77
CA SER A 189 24.70 4.11 3.01
C SER A 189 25.92 4.05 3.92
N SER A 190 26.79 5.04 3.82
CA SER A 190 27.94 5.14 4.72
C SER A 190 27.47 5.43 6.15
N SER A 191 28.20 4.91 7.14
CA SER A 191 27.88 5.19 8.53
C SER A 191 27.88 6.69 8.85
N ASN A 192 28.73 7.49 8.14
CA ASN A 192 28.71 8.95 8.26
C ASN A 192 27.37 9.57 7.90
N GLN A 193 26.71 9.08 6.83
CA GLN A 193 25.36 9.53 6.45
C GLN A 193 24.33 9.08 7.49
N VAL A 194 24.46 7.85 7.99
CA VAL A 194 23.52 7.31 8.97
C VAL A 194 23.56 8.07 10.30
N TYR A 195 24.76 8.44 10.82
CA TYR A 195 24.88 9.23 12.05
C TYR A 195 24.91 10.77 11.82
N TRP A 196 24.27 11.25 10.76
CA TRP A 196 24.03 12.65 10.42
C TRP A 196 25.27 13.49 10.09
N GLY A 197 26.45 12.87 9.92
CA GLY A 197 27.71 13.56 9.60
C GLY A 197 28.02 14.73 10.53
N ASP A 198 28.13 15.94 9.96
CA ASP A 198 28.39 17.17 10.70
C ASP A 198 27.12 17.98 11.00
N LEU A 199 25.92 17.50 10.65
CA LEU A 199 24.69 18.19 10.95
C LEU A 199 24.40 18.20 12.46
N PRO A 200 24.09 19.35 13.06
CA PRO A 200 23.72 19.45 14.48
C PRO A 200 22.25 19.06 14.68
N VAL A 201 21.91 17.80 14.46
CA VAL A 201 20.55 17.30 14.57
C VAL A 201 20.20 17.05 16.03
N GLU A 202 19.06 17.59 16.49
CA GLU A 202 18.53 17.37 17.83
C GLU A 202 17.14 16.72 17.73
N ARG A 203 16.90 15.69 18.53
CA ARG A 203 15.60 15.01 18.60
C ARG A 203 14.64 15.88 19.40
N LEU A 204 13.47 16.22 18.81
CA LEU A 204 12.41 17.01 19.46
C LEU A 204 11.42 16.12 20.22
N THR A 205 11.08 14.96 19.62
CA THR A 205 10.14 13.98 20.19
C THR A 205 10.81 12.62 20.34
N GLU A 206 10.42 11.86 21.38
CA GLU A 206 10.88 10.49 21.57
C GLU A 206 10.36 9.58 20.43
N PRO A 207 11.15 8.60 19.96
CA PRO A 207 10.71 7.68 18.94
C PRO A 207 9.51 6.83 19.40
N MET A 208 8.45 6.77 18.55
CA MET A 208 7.36 5.82 18.77
C MET A 208 7.58 4.63 17.84
N ALA A 209 7.66 3.45 18.44
CA ALA A 209 7.86 2.21 17.70
C ALA A 209 6.52 1.65 17.22
N THR A 210 6.46 1.29 15.95
CA THR A 210 5.33 0.61 15.33
C THR A 210 5.79 -0.72 14.76
N VAL A 211 5.21 -1.83 15.23
CA VAL A 211 5.50 -3.18 14.74
C VAL A 211 4.61 -3.45 13.54
N LYS A 212 5.20 -3.47 12.36
CA LYS A 212 4.49 -3.69 11.08
C LYS A 212 4.35 -5.17 10.72
N ASP A 213 5.32 -5.98 11.12
CA ASP A 213 5.33 -7.43 10.96
C ASP A 213 6.26 -8.06 12.00
N ILE A 214 5.90 -9.25 12.52
CA ILE A 214 6.72 -9.96 13.50
C ILE A 214 6.46 -11.46 13.47
N ASP A 215 7.53 -12.24 13.63
CA ASP A 215 7.50 -13.66 13.90
C ASP A 215 8.58 -14.01 14.94
N ALA A 216 8.81 -15.29 15.22
CA ALA A 216 9.80 -15.72 16.22
C ALA A 216 11.22 -15.24 15.91
N GLU A 217 11.62 -15.20 14.62
CA GLU A 217 12.96 -14.81 14.20
C GLU A 217 13.04 -13.38 13.72
N THR A 218 12.08 -12.93 12.90
CA THR A 218 12.16 -11.64 12.19
C THR A 218 11.13 -10.63 12.73
N ALA A 219 11.39 -9.34 12.46
CA ALA A 219 10.42 -8.28 12.64
C ALA A 219 10.67 -7.14 11.65
N GLN A 220 9.58 -6.45 11.29
CA GLN A 220 9.59 -5.14 10.64
C GLN A 220 9.10 -4.12 11.67
N ILE A 221 9.98 -3.19 12.06
CA ILE A 221 9.68 -2.14 13.06
C ILE A 221 9.99 -0.81 12.43
N CYS A 222 9.06 0.16 12.53
CA CYS A 222 9.29 1.54 12.13
C CYS A 222 9.26 2.46 13.36
N LEU A 223 10.09 3.48 13.38
CA LEU A 223 10.17 4.51 14.41
C LEU A 223 9.82 5.86 13.80
N ASP A 224 8.87 6.57 14.38
CA ASP A 224 8.44 7.91 13.98
C ASP A 224 8.81 8.93 15.04
N TYR A 225 9.49 10.01 14.64
CA TYR A 225 9.85 11.10 15.53
C TYR A 225 10.14 12.39 14.76
N ILE A 226 10.28 13.49 15.47
CA ILE A 226 10.61 14.79 14.92
C ILE A 226 12.01 15.18 15.38
N VAL A 227 12.80 15.71 14.44
CA VAL A 227 14.10 16.32 14.72
C VAL A 227 14.09 17.79 14.37
N GLN A 228 15.03 18.52 14.99
CA GLN A 228 15.29 19.91 14.67
C GLN A 228 16.77 20.10 14.31
N ILE A 229 17.00 20.94 13.33
CA ILE A 229 18.35 21.33 12.88
C ILE A 229 18.46 22.85 13.06
N PRO A 230 19.32 23.34 13.97
CA PRO A 230 19.54 24.77 14.14
C PRO A 230 20.29 25.36 12.94
N GLU A 231 19.75 26.46 12.42
CA GLU A 231 20.43 27.36 11.48
C GLU A 231 20.76 28.68 12.19
N GLU A 232 21.58 29.54 11.57
CA GLU A 232 22.06 30.80 12.20
C GLU A 232 20.98 31.65 12.86
N THR A 233 19.74 31.63 12.34
CA THR A 233 18.63 32.44 12.83
C THR A 233 17.34 31.65 13.08
N ARG A 234 17.30 30.31 12.83
CA ARG A 234 16.07 29.51 12.77
C ARG A 234 16.33 28.09 13.22
N LEU A 235 15.25 27.42 13.63
CA LEU A 235 15.16 25.97 13.78
C LEU A 235 14.34 25.42 12.60
N ARG A 236 14.88 24.43 11.88
CA ARG A 236 14.11 23.66 10.92
C ARG A 236 13.70 22.36 11.56
N SER A 237 12.43 22.02 11.45
CA SER A 237 11.87 20.78 11.96
C SER A 237 11.64 19.80 10.81
N TYR A 238 11.85 18.51 11.09
CA TYR A 238 11.69 17.44 10.10
C TYR A 238 10.97 16.25 10.72
N PHE A 239 10.05 15.67 9.97
CA PHE A 239 9.56 14.32 10.25
C PHE A 239 10.65 13.32 9.87
N VAL A 240 10.91 12.36 10.74
CA VAL A 240 11.82 11.26 10.49
C VAL A 240 11.06 9.96 10.67
N GLU A 241 11.17 9.09 9.69
CA GLU A 241 10.76 7.71 9.77
C GLU A 241 11.98 6.81 9.58
N GLU A 242 12.18 5.86 10.51
CA GLU A 242 13.22 4.84 10.42
C GLU A 242 12.57 3.46 10.40
N CYS A 243 12.76 2.69 9.35
CA CYS A 243 12.22 1.34 9.23
C CYS A 243 13.34 0.30 9.25
N PHE A 244 13.18 -0.71 10.09
CA PHE A 244 14.13 -1.77 10.38
C PHE A 244 13.55 -3.12 10.00
N ARG A 245 14.26 -3.92 9.21
CA ARG A 245 14.05 -5.36 9.09
C ARG A 245 15.07 -6.09 9.92
N LEU A 246 14.62 -6.73 10.98
CA LEU A 246 15.46 -7.37 11.99
C LEU A 246 15.35 -8.89 11.93
N ARG A 247 16.41 -9.59 12.30
CA ARG A 247 16.40 -11.02 12.57
C ARG A 247 17.17 -11.33 13.84
N LEU A 248 16.49 -11.99 14.78
CA LEU A 248 17.12 -12.54 15.96
C LEU A 248 17.89 -13.81 15.61
N GLY A 249 19.20 -13.78 15.76
CA GLY A 249 20.06 -14.96 15.64
C GLY A 249 20.41 -15.54 17.02
N THR A 250 21.11 -16.66 17.04
CA THR A 250 21.54 -17.32 18.30
C THR A 250 22.54 -16.53 19.12
N GLU A 251 23.31 -15.64 18.49
CA GLU A 251 24.39 -14.88 19.15
C GLU A 251 24.12 -13.37 19.19
N ARG A 252 23.35 -12.84 18.23
CA ARG A 252 23.07 -11.41 18.12
C ARG A 252 21.86 -11.09 17.27
N MET A 253 21.39 -9.85 17.35
CA MET A 253 20.45 -9.27 16.39
C MET A 253 21.17 -8.94 15.08
N TYR A 254 20.53 -9.25 13.95
CA TYR A 254 20.99 -8.89 12.61
C TYR A 254 20.05 -7.85 12.02
N LEU A 255 20.62 -6.80 11.44
CA LEU A 255 19.91 -5.85 10.61
C LEU A 255 19.91 -6.41 9.18
N LEU A 256 18.72 -6.71 8.65
CA LEU A 256 18.55 -7.26 7.30
C LEU A 256 18.25 -6.17 6.28
N ASP A 257 17.56 -5.12 6.71
CA ASP A 257 17.26 -3.93 5.92
C ASP A 257 17.07 -2.74 6.87
N TYR A 258 17.41 -1.56 6.38
CA TYR A 258 17.27 -0.30 7.09
C TYR A 258 17.02 0.82 6.10
N GLU A 259 16.05 1.66 6.39
CA GLU A 259 15.82 2.90 5.64
C GLU A 259 15.42 3.99 6.63
N ARG A 260 15.96 5.19 6.46
CA ARG A 260 15.52 6.40 7.16
C ARG A 260 15.22 7.48 6.14
N THR A 261 14.04 8.08 6.24
CA THR A 261 13.63 9.26 5.49
C THR A 261 13.50 10.46 6.43
N MET A 262 13.71 11.65 5.88
CA MET A 262 13.60 12.90 6.61
C MET A 262 12.95 13.95 5.71
N ASP A 263 11.76 14.42 6.09
CA ASP A 263 10.99 15.41 5.34
C ASP A 263 10.80 16.68 6.15
N GLN A 264 11.16 17.83 5.59
CA GLN A 264 11.03 19.11 6.27
C GLN A 264 9.56 19.45 6.49
N ILE A 265 9.23 19.85 7.72
CA ILE A 265 7.93 20.42 8.04
C ILE A 265 7.89 21.82 7.46
N PHE A 266 7.12 21.98 6.38
CA PHE A 266 6.95 23.23 5.69
C PHE A 266 5.95 24.11 6.43
N THR A 267 6.38 25.25 7.00
CA THR A 267 5.53 26.19 7.72
C THR A 267 5.67 27.59 7.14
N LEU A 268 4.57 28.31 6.99
CA LEU A 268 4.55 29.69 6.54
C LEU A 268 4.87 30.72 7.65
N GLY A 269 4.72 30.30 8.92
CA GLY A 269 5.01 31.12 10.08
C GLY A 269 6.27 30.68 10.83
N SER A 270 6.95 31.58 11.55
CA SER A 270 8.06 31.19 12.41
C SER A 270 7.56 30.84 13.80
N GLN A 271 8.00 29.71 14.35
CA GLN A 271 7.76 29.37 15.76
C GLN A 271 8.45 30.32 16.75
N GLU A 272 9.39 31.18 16.29
CA GLU A 272 9.99 32.25 17.07
C GLU A 272 9.96 33.57 16.30
N LYS A 273 8.96 34.40 16.57
CA LYS A 273 8.86 35.77 16.02
C LYS A 273 10.00 36.61 16.57
N LYS A 274 11.06 36.78 15.76
CA LYS A 274 11.94 37.97 15.91
C LYS A 274 11.28 39.10 15.13
N GLU A 275 10.97 40.24 15.86
CA GLU A 275 10.39 41.44 15.26
C GLU A 275 11.19 41.85 13.98
N GLY A 276 10.53 41.82 12.81
CA GLY A 276 10.95 42.52 11.62
C GLY A 276 11.43 41.72 10.40
N ALA A 277 11.44 40.38 10.42
CA ALA A 277 11.77 39.59 9.21
C ALA A 277 10.53 38.88 8.65
N PRO A 278 10.29 38.89 7.34
CA PRO A 278 9.19 38.11 6.77
C PRO A 278 9.48 36.61 6.88
N ASP A 279 8.54 35.87 7.44
CA ASP A 279 8.66 34.45 7.77
C ASP A 279 8.86 33.51 6.56
N VAL A 280 8.58 34.03 5.38
CA VAL A 280 8.61 33.27 4.10
C VAL A 280 10.02 33.10 3.53
N ALA A 281 11.01 33.84 4.03
CA ALA A 281 12.36 33.82 3.46
C ALA A 281 13.11 32.48 3.64
N SER A 282 12.61 31.56 4.48
CA SER A 282 13.23 30.24 4.69
C SER A 282 12.89 29.24 3.60
N ILE A 283 11.73 29.40 2.97
CA ILE A 283 11.20 28.47 1.96
C ILE A 283 11.30 29.03 0.56
N ILE A 284 11.75 30.28 0.40
CA ILE A 284 11.87 30.94 -0.91
C ILE A 284 13.31 31.32 -1.16
N ALA A 285 13.85 30.81 -2.26
CA ALA A 285 15.18 31.11 -2.77
C ALA A 285 15.07 31.72 -4.17
N GLY A 286 15.01 33.05 -4.24
CA GLY A 286 14.84 33.77 -5.51
C GLY A 286 13.46 33.54 -6.11
N ASN A 287 13.38 32.80 -7.22
CA ASN A 287 12.12 32.40 -7.86
C ASN A 287 11.74 30.95 -7.55
N LYS A 288 12.25 30.38 -6.47
CA LYS A 288 12.05 28.98 -6.12
C LYS A 288 11.39 28.83 -4.77
N ILE A 289 10.41 27.92 -4.69
CA ILE A 289 9.79 27.49 -3.45
C ILE A 289 10.46 26.16 -3.05
N VAL A 290 11.18 26.15 -1.94
CA VAL A 290 11.94 24.99 -1.45
C VAL A 290 11.00 24.15 -0.59
N LEU A 291 10.80 22.89 -0.96
CA LEU A 291 9.87 21.99 -0.26
C LEU A 291 10.54 21.16 0.83
N GLY A 292 11.85 20.93 0.74
CA GLY A 292 12.63 20.21 1.77
C GLY A 292 12.26 18.73 1.93
N ILE A 293 11.73 18.10 0.87
CA ILE A 293 11.34 16.69 0.83
C ILE A 293 12.21 15.89 -0.12
N THR A 294 12.22 14.57 0.05
CA THR A 294 12.99 13.63 -0.78
C THR A 294 12.26 13.19 -2.04
N ASP A 295 10.94 13.11 -1.96
CA ASP A 295 10.12 12.65 -3.08
C ASP A 295 9.99 13.75 -4.14
N THR A 296 10.24 13.39 -5.39
CA THR A 296 10.07 14.27 -6.55
C THR A 296 8.65 14.24 -7.12
N ASP A 297 7.83 13.29 -6.69
CA ASP A 297 6.43 13.19 -7.10
C ASP A 297 5.55 14.18 -6.31
N VAL A 298 5.85 15.44 -6.45
CA VAL A 298 5.10 16.52 -5.82
C VAL A 298 3.85 16.84 -6.61
N GLN A 299 2.71 16.65 -5.96
CA GLN A 299 1.46 17.10 -6.56
C GLN A 299 1.42 18.61 -6.65
N LYS A 300 1.34 19.12 -7.86
CA LYS A 300 1.16 20.54 -8.16
C LYS A 300 0.21 20.75 -9.33
N MET A 301 -0.57 21.81 -9.26
CA MET A 301 -1.44 22.23 -10.33
C MET A 301 -1.41 23.76 -10.46
N GLU A 302 -1.56 24.26 -11.67
CA GLU A 302 -1.58 25.70 -11.93
C GLU A 302 -2.82 26.08 -12.76
N SER A 303 -3.33 27.30 -12.53
CA SER A 303 -4.41 27.85 -13.35
C SER A 303 -3.96 27.97 -14.82
N VAL A 304 -4.92 27.98 -15.75
CA VAL A 304 -4.65 28.04 -17.21
C VAL A 304 -3.78 29.24 -17.58
N ASP A 305 -4.00 30.41 -16.95
CA ASP A 305 -3.19 31.62 -17.13
C ASP A 305 -1.84 31.55 -16.39
N GLY A 306 -1.66 30.56 -15.48
CA GLY A 306 -0.45 30.33 -14.67
C GLY A 306 -0.21 31.38 -13.59
N ASN A 307 -1.23 32.11 -13.18
CA ASN A 307 -1.13 33.08 -12.10
C ASN A 307 -1.28 32.46 -10.72
N THR A 308 -2.04 31.36 -10.61
CA THR A 308 -2.21 30.60 -9.37
C THR A 308 -1.51 29.27 -9.46
N LEU A 309 -0.65 28.98 -8.48
CA LEU A 309 0.02 27.71 -8.29
C LEU A 309 -0.46 27.09 -6.98
N ALA A 310 -1.05 25.90 -7.05
CA ALA A 310 -1.35 25.05 -5.88
C ALA A 310 -0.37 23.89 -5.81
N PHE A 311 0.05 23.50 -4.60
CA PHE A 311 0.93 22.35 -4.40
C PHE A 311 0.69 21.73 -3.02
N VAL A 312 0.95 20.42 -2.94
CA VAL A 312 0.87 19.66 -1.70
C VAL A 312 2.28 19.38 -1.18
N ASN A 313 2.48 19.55 0.10
CA ASN A 313 3.71 19.19 0.77
C ASN A 313 3.42 18.54 2.12
N CYS A 314 3.82 17.29 2.30
CA CYS A 314 3.64 16.53 3.53
C CYS A 314 2.21 16.57 4.08
N GLY A 315 1.19 16.35 3.23
CA GLY A 315 -0.23 16.36 3.65
C GLY A 315 -0.80 17.75 3.95
N ARG A 316 -0.16 18.83 3.46
CA ARG A 316 -0.65 20.22 3.54
C ARG A 316 -0.83 20.80 2.15
N LEU A 317 -1.89 21.56 1.95
CA LEU A 317 -2.16 22.25 0.68
C LEU A 317 -1.79 23.72 0.78
N PHE A 318 -0.94 24.16 -0.14
CA PHE A 318 -0.54 25.56 -0.29
C PHE A 318 -0.96 26.12 -1.64
N THR A 319 -1.21 27.41 -1.67
CA THR A 319 -1.39 28.16 -2.92
C THR A 319 -0.51 29.40 -2.94
N TYR A 320 0.04 29.71 -4.11
CA TYR A 320 0.78 30.93 -4.40
C TYR A 320 0.16 31.67 -5.57
N ASP A 321 -0.35 32.87 -5.31
CA ASP A 321 -0.86 33.80 -6.32
C ASP A 321 0.27 34.74 -6.73
N VAL A 322 0.67 34.61 -8.01
CA VAL A 322 1.76 35.39 -8.60
C VAL A 322 1.37 36.85 -8.79
N ALA A 323 0.10 37.15 -9.16
CA ALA A 323 -0.38 38.47 -9.45
C ALA A 323 -0.46 39.37 -8.21
N ASP A 324 -1.02 38.83 -7.14
CA ASP A 324 -1.19 39.50 -5.86
C ASP A 324 -0.03 39.27 -4.90
N ASN A 325 0.94 38.41 -5.27
CA ASN A 325 2.07 37.98 -4.44
C ASN A 325 1.63 37.51 -3.05
N ARG A 326 0.65 36.62 -3.05
CA ARG A 326 0.06 36.00 -1.85
C ARG A 326 0.39 34.51 -1.77
N ILE A 327 0.70 34.05 -0.58
CA ILE A 327 0.80 32.63 -0.26
C ILE A 327 -0.19 32.29 0.85
N SER A 328 -0.84 31.14 0.74
CA SER A 328 -1.82 30.67 1.71
C SER A 328 -1.60 29.20 2.01
N GLU A 329 -1.64 28.80 3.27
CA GLU A 329 -1.81 27.41 3.67
C GLU A 329 -3.31 27.11 3.66
N VAL A 330 -3.79 26.53 2.55
CA VAL A 330 -5.22 26.36 2.30
C VAL A 330 -5.84 25.33 3.21
N PHE A 331 -5.08 24.25 3.48
CA PHE A 331 -5.55 23.16 4.31
C PHE A 331 -4.39 22.45 5.01
N SER A 332 -4.60 22.14 6.30
CA SER A 332 -3.70 21.34 7.12
C SER A 332 -4.49 20.72 8.28
N PHE A 333 -4.18 19.47 8.61
CA PHE A 333 -4.58 18.86 9.89
C PHE A 333 -3.49 19.00 10.97
N TYR A 334 -2.31 19.47 10.59
CA TYR A 334 -1.22 19.64 11.54
C TYR A 334 -1.40 20.93 12.34
N GLY A 335 -1.28 20.81 13.64
CA GLY A 335 -1.29 21.95 14.56
C GLY A 335 0.09 22.61 14.70
N ASP A 336 0.16 23.58 15.62
CA ASP A 336 1.39 24.32 15.92
C ASP A 336 2.32 23.57 16.90
N ASP A 337 1.79 22.66 17.72
CA ASP A 337 2.56 21.90 18.69
C ASP A 337 3.11 20.60 18.10
N LEU A 338 4.32 20.67 17.55
CA LEU A 338 5.03 19.51 17.01
C LEU A 338 5.32 18.40 18.05
N LYS A 339 5.06 18.62 19.34
CA LYS A 339 5.19 17.59 20.37
C LYS A 339 3.89 16.84 20.61
N ASP A 340 2.76 17.38 20.18
CA ASP A 340 1.49 16.67 20.25
C ASP A 340 1.38 15.70 19.05
N ARG A 341 1.42 14.41 19.35
CA ARG A 341 1.37 13.36 18.34
C ARG A 341 0.04 13.31 17.59
N ARG A 342 -1.04 13.82 18.17
CA ARG A 342 -2.34 13.94 17.50
C ARG A 342 -2.29 14.95 16.35
N GLU A 343 -1.54 16.04 16.56
CA GLU A 343 -1.38 17.12 15.59
C GLU A 343 -0.30 16.83 14.52
N THR A 344 0.49 15.78 14.71
CA THR A 344 1.58 15.41 13.79
C THR A 344 1.34 14.10 13.02
N MET A 345 0.12 13.57 13.09
CA MET A 345 -0.24 12.30 12.47
C MET A 345 -0.32 12.38 10.95
N ARG A 346 0.27 11.40 10.26
CA ARG A 346 0.45 11.36 8.80
C ARG A 346 -0.42 10.30 8.10
N MET A 347 -1.68 10.14 8.53
CA MET A 347 -2.60 9.15 7.95
C MET A 347 -3.65 9.79 7.02
N HIS A 348 -3.28 10.82 6.31
CA HIS A 348 -4.12 11.47 5.31
C HIS A 348 -3.27 11.97 4.15
N ASP A 349 -3.92 12.22 3.04
CA ASP A 349 -3.31 12.84 1.88
C ASP A 349 -4.29 13.81 1.21
N ILE A 350 -3.78 14.65 0.32
CA ILE A 350 -4.56 15.68 -0.37
C ILE A 350 -4.39 15.48 -1.88
N ARG A 351 -5.49 15.62 -2.64
CA ARG A 351 -5.45 15.65 -4.09
C ARG A 351 -6.05 16.95 -4.61
N ILE A 352 -5.28 17.68 -5.41
CA ILE A 352 -5.74 18.88 -6.11
C ILE A 352 -6.49 18.43 -7.36
N CYS A 353 -7.78 18.79 -7.48
CA CYS A 353 -8.59 18.44 -8.64
C CYS A 353 -8.66 19.57 -9.67
N GLN A 354 -8.78 20.81 -9.20
CA GLN A 354 -8.90 21.96 -10.07
C GLN A 354 -8.25 23.20 -9.45
N VAL A 355 -7.63 24.02 -10.30
CA VAL A 355 -7.20 25.38 -9.97
C VAL A 355 -7.79 26.33 -11.02
N GLN A 356 -8.72 27.15 -10.60
CA GLN A 356 -9.43 28.08 -11.48
C GLN A 356 -8.64 29.37 -11.71
N GLU A 357 -8.93 30.10 -12.78
CA GLU A 357 -8.32 31.41 -13.05
C GLU A 357 -8.65 32.47 -11.99
N THR A 358 -9.75 32.29 -11.27
CA THR A 358 -10.13 33.12 -10.11
C THR A 358 -9.23 32.91 -8.90
N GLY A 359 -8.41 31.86 -8.90
CA GLY A 359 -7.63 31.42 -7.77
C GLY A 359 -8.37 30.44 -6.84
N ASN A 360 -9.62 30.08 -7.16
CA ASN A 360 -10.35 29.06 -6.41
C ASN A 360 -9.78 27.67 -6.68
N ILE A 361 -9.83 26.79 -5.67
CA ILE A 361 -9.26 25.45 -5.75
C ILE A 361 -10.28 24.44 -5.28
N VAL A 362 -10.51 23.37 -6.06
CA VAL A 362 -11.24 22.19 -5.64
C VAL A 362 -10.23 21.08 -5.32
N PHE A 363 -10.34 20.51 -4.14
CA PHE A 363 -9.41 19.48 -3.68
C PHE A 363 -10.10 18.43 -2.80
N LEU A 364 -9.47 17.25 -2.73
CA LEU A 364 -9.86 16.15 -1.86
C LEU A 364 -8.90 16.07 -0.68
N VAL A 365 -9.44 15.73 0.48
CA VAL A 365 -8.66 15.24 1.63
C VAL A 365 -9.16 13.83 1.91
N TYR A 366 -8.28 12.85 1.91
CA TYR A 366 -8.66 11.47 2.13
C TYR A 366 -7.72 10.78 3.13
N GLY A 367 -8.28 9.88 3.90
CA GLY A 367 -7.62 9.19 4.98
C GLY A 367 -8.33 9.39 6.32
N TYR A 368 -7.57 9.34 7.39
CA TYR A 368 -8.07 9.59 8.73
C TYR A 368 -8.19 11.10 8.98
N MET A 369 -9.36 11.53 9.38
CA MET A 369 -9.64 12.94 9.69
C MET A 369 -9.17 13.23 11.11
N ASN A 370 -8.00 13.84 11.21
CA ASN A 370 -7.26 14.01 12.46
C ASN A 370 -7.91 14.99 13.45
N CYS A 371 -8.62 15.96 12.93
CA CYS A 371 -9.28 17.02 13.73
C CYS A 371 -10.48 17.60 12.99
N GLY A 372 -11.11 18.62 13.55
CA GLY A 372 -12.24 19.30 12.95
C GLY A 372 -13.56 18.54 13.09
N VAL A 373 -14.54 18.87 12.24
CA VAL A 373 -15.91 18.30 12.30
C VAL A 373 -15.95 16.80 12.05
N ARG A 374 -14.94 16.28 11.34
CA ARG A 374 -14.82 14.86 10.96
C ARG A 374 -13.83 14.08 11.81
N GLU A 375 -13.34 14.64 12.90
CA GLU A 375 -12.36 13.98 13.76
C GLU A 375 -12.72 12.51 14.05
N GLY A 376 -11.75 11.62 13.88
CA GLY A 376 -11.89 10.20 14.11
C GLY A 376 -12.62 9.42 13.02
N ARG A 377 -12.92 10.03 11.87
CA ARG A 377 -13.52 9.34 10.73
C ARG A 377 -12.48 9.05 9.64
N MET A 378 -12.63 7.92 9.01
CA MET A 378 -11.90 7.56 7.79
C MET A 378 -12.79 7.84 6.58
N GLY A 379 -12.23 8.44 5.52
CA GLY A 379 -13.00 8.69 4.30
C GLY A 379 -12.38 9.73 3.39
N VAL A 380 -13.21 10.29 2.51
CA VAL A 380 -12.83 11.29 1.49
C VAL A 380 -13.73 12.52 1.66
N SER A 381 -13.14 13.68 1.92
CA SER A 381 -13.83 14.96 1.91
C SER A 381 -13.50 15.76 0.66
N VAL A 382 -14.50 16.35 0.03
CA VAL A 382 -14.32 17.35 -1.04
C VAL A 382 -14.41 18.74 -0.44
N TYR A 383 -13.39 19.56 -0.70
CA TYR A 383 -13.33 20.95 -0.28
C TYR A 383 -13.23 21.90 -1.48
N GLU A 384 -13.79 23.08 -1.32
CA GLU A 384 -13.57 24.21 -2.22
C GLU A 384 -12.96 25.38 -1.42
N TYR A 385 -11.84 25.88 -1.92
CA TYR A 385 -11.22 27.12 -1.44
C TYR A 385 -11.67 28.30 -2.31
N ASP A 386 -12.28 29.32 -1.69
CA ASP A 386 -12.59 30.62 -2.31
C ASP A 386 -11.46 31.60 -2.00
N SER A 387 -10.69 31.94 -3.02
CA SER A 387 -9.53 32.83 -2.91
C SER A 387 -9.90 34.27 -2.59
N THR A 388 -11.13 34.72 -2.97
CA THR A 388 -11.63 36.09 -2.74
C THR A 388 -12.08 36.28 -1.32
N LEU A 389 -12.78 35.28 -0.76
CA LEU A 389 -13.27 35.29 0.61
C LEU A 389 -12.23 34.75 1.59
N ASN A 390 -11.20 34.10 1.08
CA ASN A 390 -10.21 33.34 1.85
C ASN A 390 -10.87 32.34 2.80
N THR A 391 -11.75 31.49 2.24
CA THR A 391 -12.52 30.51 3.01
C THR A 391 -12.45 29.14 2.34
N VAL A 392 -12.53 28.10 3.18
CA VAL A 392 -12.61 26.69 2.79
C VAL A 392 -13.98 26.14 3.16
N GLU A 393 -14.67 25.52 2.21
CA GLU A 393 -15.98 24.91 2.43
C GLU A 393 -15.94 23.42 2.12
N GLU A 394 -16.37 22.57 3.07
CA GLU A 394 -16.61 21.14 2.81
C GLU A 394 -17.89 20.98 1.97
N LYS A 395 -17.82 20.29 0.84
CA LYS A 395 -18.97 20.01 -0.02
C LYS A 395 -19.64 18.69 0.32
N VAL A 396 -18.87 17.62 0.45
CA VAL A 396 -19.37 16.28 0.77
C VAL A 396 -18.30 15.48 1.48
N PHE A 397 -18.70 14.57 2.35
CA PHE A 397 -17.86 13.55 2.97
C PHE A 397 -18.34 12.16 2.56
N VAL A 398 -17.42 11.33 2.08
CA VAL A 398 -17.64 9.91 1.73
C VAL A 398 -16.95 9.06 2.79
N PRO A 399 -17.68 8.36 3.67
CA PRO A 399 -17.10 7.51 4.68
C PRO A 399 -16.45 6.26 4.05
N TYR A 400 -15.39 5.78 4.69
CA TYR A 400 -14.67 4.57 4.34
C TYR A 400 -14.40 3.74 5.60
N ASP A 401 -14.43 2.42 5.50
CA ASP A 401 -14.31 1.49 6.64
C ASP A 401 -13.03 0.67 6.66
N GLY A 402 -12.16 0.84 5.66
CA GLY A 402 -10.86 0.15 5.55
C GLY A 402 -9.67 0.98 6.03
N SER A 403 -8.45 0.50 5.77
CA SER A 403 -7.21 1.18 6.13
C SER A 403 -6.91 2.39 5.24
N TYR A 404 -6.11 3.32 5.77
CA TYR A 404 -5.64 4.47 5.02
C TYR A 404 -4.84 4.07 3.76
N GLU A 405 -3.98 3.06 3.87
CA GLU A 405 -3.14 2.64 2.74
C GLU A 405 -3.96 2.08 1.57
N LEU A 406 -5.03 1.33 1.86
CA LEU A 406 -5.95 0.87 0.82
C LEU A 406 -6.75 2.02 0.19
N LEU A 407 -7.25 2.93 1.01
CA LEU A 407 -7.93 4.12 0.51
C LEU A 407 -7.00 4.97 -0.37
N LYS A 408 -5.76 5.15 0.04
CA LYS A 408 -4.75 5.87 -0.74
C LYS A 408 -4.53 5.21 -2.10
N TYR A 409 -4.37 3.89 -2.13
CA TYR A 409 -4.20 3.12 -3.37
C TYR A 409 -5.38 3.33 -4.34
N ASP A 410 -6.61 3.23 -3.83
CA ASP A 410 -7.82 3.45 -4.63
C ASP A 410 -7.90 4.88 -5.17
N MET A 411 -7.62 5.87 -4.32
CA MET A 411 -7.62 7.29 -4.69
C MET A 411 -6.57 7.62 -5.75
N GLU A 412 -5.40 6.99 -5.70
CA GLU A 412 -4.35 7.15 -6.72
C GLU A 412 -4.78 6.57 -8.08
N LYS A 413 -5.55 5.49 -8.08
CA LYS A 413 -6.10 4.90 -9.31
C LYS A 413 -7.16 5.77 -9.97
N LEU A 414 -8.16 6.21 -9.20
CA LEU A 414 -9.20 7.09 -9.70
C LEU A 414 -9.78 7.94 -8.58
N SER A 415 -9.53 9.24 -8.61
CA SER A 415 -10.29 10.21 -7.83
C SER A 415 -10.25 11.58 -8.50
N PHE A 416 -11.42 12.20 -8.72
CA PHE A 416 -11.54 13.52 -9.33
C PHE A 416 -12.83 14.20 -8.89
N ALA A 417 -12.74 15.46 -8.46
CA ALA A 417 -13.91 16.30 -8.17
C ALA A 417 -14.06 17.39 -9.23
N GLY A 418 -15.20 17.36 -9.92
CA GLY A 418 -15.64 18.41 -10.85
C GLY A 418 -16.44 19.51 -10.13
N GLU A 419 -17.21 20.29 -10.87
CA GLU A 419 -18.06 21.34 -10.29
C GLU A 419 -19.29 20.77 -9.55
N HIS A 420 -19.82 19.63 -9.99
CA HIS A 420 -21.09 19.07 -9.50
C HIS A 420 -20.97 17.65 -8.91
N SER A 421 -19.92 16.93 -9.26
CA SER A 421 -19.74 15.53 -8.86
C SER A 421 -18.30 15.20 -8.50
N LEU A 422 -18.17 14.24 -7.57
CA LEU A 422 -16.94 13.52 -7.25
C LEU A 422 -17.02 12.14 -7.90
N HIS A 423 -15.98 11.78 -8.65
CA HIS A 423 -15.77 10.42 -9.15
C HIS A 423 -14.64 9.78 -8.38
N LEU A 424 -14.81 8.55 -7.93
CA LEU A 424 -13.79 7.83 -7.18
C LEU A 424 -13.93 6.31 -7.35
N LEU A 425 -12.79 5.63 -7.28
CA LEU A 425 -12.71 4.19 -7.13
C LEU A 425 -12.65 3.87 -5.64
N LEU A 426 -13.49 2.97 -5.18
CA LEU A 426 -13.37 2.35 -3.85
C LEU A 426 -13.51 0.84 -3.98
N LYS A 427 -12.51 0.12 -3.50
CA LYS A 427 -12.39 -1.33 -3.62
C LYS A 427 -12.36 -1.74 -5.12
N ASP A 428 -13.44 -2.21 -5.67
CA ASP A 428 -13.57 -2.69 -7.06
C ASP A 428 -14.65 -1.95 -7.86
N SER A 429 -15.15 -0.83 -7.36
CA SER A 429 -16.32 -0.15 -7.92
C SER A 429 -16.07 1.35 -8.10
N ILE A 430 -16.56 1.90 -9.21
CA ILE A 430 -16.50 3.33 -9.50
C ILE A 430 -17.81 3.99 -9.11
N TYR A 431 -17.70 5.07 -8.34
CA TYR A 431 -18.81 5.85 -7.85
C TYR A 431 -18.77 7.28 -8.38
N GLU A 432 -19.97 7.80 -8.63
CA GLU A 432 -20.24 9.21 -8.83
C GLU A 432 -21.06 9.75 -7.65
N VAL A 433 -20.52 10.74 -6.95
CA VAL A 433 -21.17 11.36 -5.77
C VAL A 433 -21.50 12.81 -6.08
N SER A 434 -22.76 13.20 -5.91
CA SER A 434 -23.20 14.58 -6.08
C SER A 434 -22.67 15.49 -5.00
N LEU A 435 -22.05 16.61 -5.35
CA LEU A 435 -21.57 17.62 -4.41
C LEU A 435 -22.70 18.51 -3.84
N GLU A 436 -23.91 18.51 -4.44
CA GLU A 436 -25.04 19.34 -4.01
C GLU A 436 -25.98 18.65 -3.01
N GLY A 437 -25.88 17.33 -2.84
CA GLY A 437 -26.81 16.61 -1.98
C GLY A 437 -26.34 15.27 -1.47
N GLY A 438 -25.10 14.87 -1.76
CA GLY A 438 -24.51 13.61 -1.28
C GLY A 438 -25.14 12.35 -1.90
N GLY A 439 -25.94 12.49 -2.96
CA GLY A 439 -26.46 11.34 -3.71
C GLY A 439 -25.33 10.58 -4.37
N CYS A 440 -25.33 9.25 -4.26
CA CYS A 440 -24.29 8.38 -4.79
C CYS A 440 -24.87 7.46 -5.87
N THR A 441 -24.17 7.34 -7.00
CA THR A 441 -24.49 6.43 -8.10
C THR A 441 -23.28 5.56 -8.38
N MET A 442 -23.44 4.25 -8.42
CA MET A 442 -22.41 3.32 -8.85
C MET A 442 -22.39 3.27 -10.39
N LEU A 443 -21.28 3.61 -10.98
CA LEU A 443 -21.08 3.63 -12.45
C LEU A 443 -20.63 2.28 -12.98
N ALA A 444 -19.81 1.57 -12.21
CA ALA A 444 -19.29 0.25 -12.55
C ALA A 444 -18.96 -0.53 -11.28
N GLU A 445 -19.05 -1.85 -11.33
CA GLU A 445 -18.81 -2.78 -10.23
C GLU A 445 -17.97 -3.96 -10.71
N ASP A 446 -17.40 -4.73 -9.76
CA ASP A 446 -16.57 -5.93 -10.02
C ASP A 446 -15.41 -5.66 -11.00
N LEU A 447 -14.78 -4.50 -10.91
CA LEU A 447 -13.71 -4.10 -11.81
C LEU A 447 -12.38 -4.75 -11.41
N PRO A 448 -11.62 -5.27 -12.39
CA PRO A 448 -10.29 -5.75 -12.10
C PRO A 448 -9.35 -4.59 -11.71
N VAL A 449 -8.44 -4.83 -10.78
CA VAL A 449 -7.52 -3.82 -10.23
C VAL A 449 -6.74 -3.10 -11.34
N SER A 450 -6.21 -3.86 -12.31
CA SER A 450 -5.48 -3.33 -13.46
C SER A 450 -6.39 -2.88 -14.61
N GLY A 451 -7.70 -3.08 -14.47
CA GLY A 451 -8.71 -2.70 -15.45
C GLY A 451 -9.18 -1.25 -15.35
N VAL A 452 -8.73 -0.49 -14.36
CA VAL A 452 -9.09 0.93 -14.15
C VAL A 452 -7.83 1.78 -14.25
N ILE A 453 -7.89 2.80 -15.09
CA ILE A 453 -6.80 3.76 -15.29
C ILE A 453 -7.34 5.20 -15.37
N SER A 454 -6.54 6.17 -14.95
CA SER A 454 -6.84 7.59 -15.10
C SER A 454 -5.66 8.36 -15.69
N SER A 455 -5.96 9.54 -16.26
CA SER A 455 -4.92 10.48 -16.71
C SER A 455 -4.20 11.12 -15.51
N ALA A 456 -3.00 11.63 -15.74
CA ALA A 456 -2.18 12.23 -14.68
C ALA A 456 -2.84 13.44 -13.98
N ASP A 457 -3.72 14.16 -14.69
CA ASP A 457 -4.53 15.25 -14.13
C ASP A 457 -5.85 14.76 -13.50
N GLY A 458 -6.17 13.47 -13.62
CA GLY A 458 -7.39 12.85 -13.13
C GLY A 458 -8.65 13.17 -13.92
N MET A 459 -8.58 13.99 -14.99
CA MET A 459 -9.76 14.42 -15.74
C MET A 459 -10.34 13.33 -16.64
N MET A 460 -9.48 12.40 -17.09
CA MET A 460 -9.90 11.27 -17.94
C MET A 460 -9.79 9.96 -17.18
N ALA A 461 -10.77 9.11 -17.33
CA ALA A 461 -10.75 7.75 -16.82
C ALA A 461 -11.15 6.73 -17.90
N ALA A 462 -10.58 5.54 -17.81
CA ALA A 462 -11.03 4.42 -18.61
C ALA A 462 -11.03 3.14 -17.77
N TRP A 463 -12.02 2.27 -18.04
CA TRP A 463 -12.13 1.01 -17.33
C TRP A 463 -12.63 -0.13 -18.20
N SER A 464 -12.31 -1.35 -17.76
CA SER A 464 -12.77 -2.58 -18.40
C SER A 464 -14.27 -2.77 -18.24
N GLY A 465 -14.95 -3.25 -19.28
CA GLY A 465 -16.33 -3.70 -19.21
C GLY A 465 -16.48 -5.17 -18.75
N SER A 466 -15.45 -5.76 -18.17
CA SER A 466 -15.43 -7.15 -17.69
C SER A 466 -14.72 -7.24 -16.35
N SER A 467 -15.16 -8.14 -15.48
CA SER A 467 -14.48 -8.52 -14.23
C SER A 467 -13.22 -9.35 -14.45
N ASP A 468 -13.04 -9.95 -15.62
CA ASP A 468 -11.80 -10.62 -16.04
C ASP A 468 -11.00 -9.66 -16.93
N LEU A 469 -9.81 -9.27 -16.46
CA LEU A 469 -8.92 -8.35 -17.15
C LEU A 469 -8.63 -8.78 -18.61
N TYR A 470 -8.52 -10.08 -18.84
CA TYR A 470 -8.15 -10.63 -20.15
C TYR A 470 -9.36 -11.05 -21.00
N ASP A 471 -10.59 -10.88 -20.54
CA ASP A 471 -11.81 -11.15 -21.30
C ASP A 471 -12.62 -9.88 -21.64
N ALA A 472 -12.02 -8.70 -21.56
CA ALA A 472 -12.70 -7.45 -21.85
C ALA A 472 -13.03 -7.31 -23.35
N LYS A 473 -14.31 -7.18 -23.68
CA LYS A 473 -14.80 -6.90 -25.05
C LYS A 473 -15.06 -5.43 -25.30
N GLU A 474 -15.13 -4.66 -24.22
CA GLU A 474 -15.33 -3.22 -24.30
C GLU A 474 -14.55 -2.49 -23.20
N LEU A 475 -14.12 -1.25 -23.51
CA LEU A 475 -13.58 -0.30 -22.55
C LEU A 475 -14.47 0.93 -22.57
N VAL A 476 -14.78 1.44 -21.39
CA VAL A 476 -15.46 2.71 -21.22
C VAL A 476 -14.39 3.79 -21.08
N LEU A 477 -14.52 4.88 -21.80
CA LEU A 477 -13.69 6.08 -21.70
C LEU A 477 -14.57 7.25 -21.30
N LYS A 478 -14.26 7.93 -20.20
CA LYS A 478 -15.07 9.03 -19.66
C LYS A 478 -14.19 10.24 -19.34
N ASN A 479 -14.65 11.40 -19.78
CA ASN A 479 -14.13 12.67 -19.29
C ASN A 479 -14.91 13.07 -18.04
N LEU A 480 -14.25 13.07 -16.88
CA LEU A 480 -14.87 13.30 -15.58
C LEU A 480 -15.23 14.76 -15.30
N MET A 481 -14.65 15.70 -16.08
CA MET A 481 -14.95 17.12 -16.00
C MET A 481 -16.23 17.46 -16.80
N THR A 482 -16.34 16.91 -18.01
CA THR A 482 -17.42 17.26 -18.96
C THR A 482 -18.53 16.24 -19.00
N ASP A 483 -18.37 15.11 -18.31
CA ASP A 483 -19.28 13.96 -18.30
C ASP A 483 -19.48 13.29 -19.68
N VAL A 484 -18.59 13.53 -20.62
CA VAL A 484 -18.62 12.90 -21.95
C VAL A 484 -18.09 11.49 -21.84
N GLU A 485 -18.89 10.53 -22.31
CA GLU A 485 -18.56 9.10 -22.28
C GLU A 485 -18.52 8.51 -23.69
N SER A 486 -17.57 7.65 -23.95
CA SER A 486 -17.45 6.86 -25.17
C SER A 486 -17.02 5.42 -24.87
N THR A 487 -17.32 4.49 -25.80
CA THR A 487 -16.99 3.08 -25.63
C THR A 487 -16.10 2.60 -26.76
N VAL A 488 -15.04 1.87 -26.44
CA VAL A 488 -14.20 1.12 -27.37
C VAL A 488 -14.69 -0.31 -27.38
N ARG A 489 -14.90 -0.91 -28.57
CA ARG A 489 -15.36 -2.30 -28.71
C ARG A 489 -14.38 -3.13 -29.50
N ALA A 490 -14.11 -4.33 -29.01
CA ALA A 490 -13.29 -5.33 -29.69
C ALA A 490 -14.03 -6.00 -30.84
N GLY A 491 -13.27 -6.59 -31.77
CA GLY A 491 -13.79 -7.57 -32.74
C GLY A 491 -14.24 -8.87 -32.05
N GLU A 492 -14.94 -9.75 -32.81
CA GLU A 492 -15.48 -10.99 -32.24
C GLU A 492 -14.39 -11.89 -31.60
N ASP A 493 -13.23 -11.98 -32.26
CA ASP A 493 -12.10 -12.81 -31.82
C ASP A 493 -11.01 -12.00 -31.06
N GLU A 494 -11.35 -10.78 -30.60
CA GLU A 494 -10.41 -9.87 -29.99
C GLU A 494 -10.80 -9.55 -28.54
N ARG A 495 -9.81 -9.10 -27.77
CA ARG A 495 -9.94 -8.57 -26.40
C ARG A 495 -9.16 -7.28 -26.25
N LEU A 496 -9.58 -6.44 -25.34
CA LEU A 496 -9.02 -5.13 -25.08
C LEU A 496 -8.36 -5.09 -23.70
N LEU A 497 -7.28 -4.34 -23.60
CA LEU A 497 -6.61 -4.05 -22.32
C LEU A 497 -6.38 -2.54 -22.20
N PRO A 498 -6.93 -1.84 -21.19
CA PRO A 498 -6.56 -0.47 -20.92
C PRO A 498 -5.13 -0.46 -20.37
N ILE A 499 -4.28 0.46 -20.84
CA ILE A 499 -2.86 0.44 -20.46
C ILE A 499 -2.52 1.71 -19.65
N SER A 500 -2.75 2.87 -20.26
CA SER A 500 -2.40 4.16 -19.65
C SER A 500 -3.05 5.32 -20.41
N PHE A 501 -2.81 6.53 -19.94
CA PHE A 501 -3.08 7.73 -20.69
C PHE A 501 -1.79 8.38 -21.16
N PHE A 502 -1.83 8.94 -22.35
CA PHE A 502 -0.77 9.76 -22.92
C PHE A 502 -1.26 11.21 -23.04
N GLY A 503 -1.12 12.00 -21.98
CA GLY A 503 -1.89 13.22 -21.79
C GLY A 503 -3.36 12.89 -21.49
N ALA A 504 -4.28 13.37 -22.33
CA ALA A 504 -5.69 13.04 -22.27
C ALA A 504 -6.08 11.85 -23.16
N ASP A 505 -5.15 11.32 -23.98
CA ASP A 505 -5.44 10.29 -24.95
C ASP A 505 -5.29 8.89 -24.35
N LEU A 506 -6.28 8.02 -24.55
CA LEU A 506 -6.28 6.65 -24.07
C LEU A 506 -5.32 5.79 -24.90
N VAL A 507 -4.40 5.10 -24.22
CA VAL A 507 -3.54 4.04 -24.77
C VAL A 507 -4.11 2.70 -24.36
N TYR A 508 -4.46 1.85 -25.35
CA TYR A 508 -4.98 0.52 -25.10
C TYR A 508 -4.44 -0.50 -26.08
N GLY A 509 -4.42 -1.75 -25.64
CA GLY A 509 -3.98 -2.89 -26.42
C GLY A 509 -5.14 -3.72 -26.96
N ILE A 510 -4.91 -4.34 -28.12
CA ILE A 510 -5.83 -5.33 -28.72
C ILE A 510 -5.06 -6.63 -28.86
N ALA A 511 -5.62 -7.72 -28.36
CA ALA A 511 -5.08 -9.07 -28.54
C ALA A 511 -6.16 -10.00 -29.13
N LYS A 512 -5.75 -10.97 -29.96
CA LYS A 512 -6.63 -12.06 -30.33
C LYS A 512 -6.76 -13.04 -29.18
N ILE A 513 -7.95 -13.62 -29.00
CA ILE A 513 -8.20 -14.64 -27.97
C ILE A 513 -7.16 -15.77 -28.05
N SER A 514 -6.78 -16.19 -29.27
CA SER A 514 -5.76 -17.23 -29.48
C SER A 514 -4.35 -16.85 -29.01
N ASP A 515 -4.09 -15.58 -28.79
CA ASP A 515 -2.77 -15.06 -28.42
C ASP A 515 -2.68 -14.73 -26.92
N ILE A 516 -3.83 -14.79 -26.21
CA ILE A 516 -3.91 -14.70 -24.75
C ILE A 516 -3.65 -16.08 -24.18
N GLY A 517 -2.66 -16.21 -23.29
CA GLY A 517 -2.29 -17.50 -22.72
C GLY A 517 -1.05 -17.42 -21.86
N GLN A 518 -0.51 -18.59 -21.51
CA GLN A 518 0.69 -18.65 -20.67
C GLN A 518 1.96 -18.61 -21.50
N ASP A 519 2.98 -17.91 -20.97
CA ASP A 519 4.34 -17.95 -21.50
C ASP A 519 5.07 -19.25 -21.10
N SER A 520 6.36 -19.34 -21.41
CA SER A 520 7.18 -20.51 -21.05
C SER A 520 7.38 -20.71 -19.56
N SER A 521 7.16 -19.67 -18.76
CA SER A 521 7.28 -19.67 -17.29
C SER A 521 5.96 -19.97 -16.59
N GLY A 522 4.85 -20.04 -17.34
CA GLY A 522 3.51 -20.28 -16.81
C GLY A 522 2.72 -19.01 -16.46
N HIS A 523 3.27 -17.82 -16.70
CA HIS A 523 2.56 -16.57 -16.45
C HIS A 523 1.54 -16.29 -17.56
N MET A 524 0.39 -15.75 -17.19
CA MET A 524 -0.58 -15.24 -18.14
C MET A 524 -0.01 -14.02 -18.87
N VAL A 525 -0.09 -14.03 -20.18
CA VAL A 525 0.36 -12.94 -21.05
C VAL A 525 -0.77 -12.52 -21.97
N PHE A 526 -1.08 -11.24 -21.96
CA PHE A 526 -1.94 -10.59 -22.92
C PHE A 526 -1.08 -10.11 -24.09
N ALA A 527 -0.81 -11.01 -25.04
CA ALA A 527 0.06 -10.74 -26.19
C ALA A 527 -0.67 -9.87 -27.22
N MET A 528 -0.50 -8.56 -27.12
CA MET A 528 -1.18 -7.57 -27.95
C MET A 528 -0.64 -7.58 -29.39
N ASN A 529 -1.55 -7.64 -30.34
CA ASN A 529 -1.23 -7.52 -31.77
C ASN A 529 -1.18 -6.06 -32.21
N THR A 530 -1.90 -5.19 -31.51
CA THR A 530 -2.06 -3.78 -31.86
C THR A 530 -2.09 -2.93 -30.61
N ILE A 531 -1.41 -1.78 -30.66
CA ILE A 531 -1.56 -0.70 -29.68
C ILE A 531 -2.25 0.47 -30.37
N CYS A 532 -3.29 0.98 -29.74
CA CYS A 532 -4.05 2.14 -30.22
C CYS A 532 -3.91 3.31 -29.25
N ILE A 533 -3.80 4.50 -29.80
CA ILE A 533 -3.93 5.77 -29.07
C ILE A 533 -5.18 6.48 -29.60
N ARG A 534 -6.09 6.82 -28.70
CA ARG A 534 -7.41 7.38 -29.04
C ARG A 534 -7.69 8.62 -28.20
N ASP A 535 -8.21 9.67 -28.82
CA ASP A 535 -8.66 10.88 -28.12
C ASP A 535 -10.02 10.68 -27.42
N GLU A 536 -10.41 11.67 -26.62
CA GLU A 536 -11.69 11.68 -25.90
C GLU A 536 -12.91 11.64 -26.82
N GLU A 537 -12.80 12.17 -28.03
CA GLU A 537 -13.89 12.24 -29.03
C GLU A 537 -14.06 10.90 -29.77
N GLY A 538 -13.12 9.97 -29.58
CA GLY A 538 -13.17 8.62 -30.13
C GLY A 538 -12.40 8.44 -31.42
N ALA A 539 -11.61 9.40 -31.86
CA ALA A 539 -10.76 9.25 -33.04
C ALA A 539 -9.46 8.54 -32.70
N ILE A 540 -9.07 7.57 -33.56
CA ILE A 540 -7.79 6.91 -33.43
C ILE A 540 -6.70 7.83 -33.95
N LEU A 541 -5.84 8.30 -33.03
CA LEU A 541 -4.70 9.18 -33.36
C LEU A 541 -3.51 8.38 -33.88
N LYS A 542 -3.31 7.18 -33.35
CA LYS A 542 -2.20 6.30 -33.70
C LYS A 542 -2.62 4.84 -33.55
N GLU A 543 -2.19 4.06 -34.51
CA GLU A 543 -2.26 2.60 -34.46
C GLU A 543 -0.87 2.04 -34.73
N TYR A 544 -0.40 1.13 -33.89
CA TYR A 544 0.86 0.44 -34.02
C TYR A 544 0.57 -1.05 -34.16
N THR A 545 0.91 -1.61 -35.32
CA THR A 545 0.78 -3.04 -35.62
C THR A 545 2.00 -3.47 -36.40
N GLN A 546 2.58 -4.61 -36.07
CA GLN A 546 3.69 -5.21 -36.81
C GLN A 546 3.42 -6.70 -37.01
N PRO A 547 3.51 -7.24 -38.26
CA PRO A 547 3.28 -8.65 -38.50
C PRO A 547 4.20 -9.53 -37.67
N ASP A 548 3.63 -10.58 -37.07
CA ASP A 548 4.34 -11.61 -36.28
C ASP A 548 5.12 -11.08 -35.08
N VAL A 549 4.87 -9.83 -34.67
CA VAL A 549 5.41 -9.22 -33.46
C VAL A 549 4.27 -8.93 -32.49
N TYR A 550 4.46 -9.30 -31.23
CA TYR A 550 3.52 -9.10 -30.14
C TYR A 550 4.07 -8.08 -29.17
N ILE A 551 3.21 -7.29 -28.56
CA ILE A 551 3.55 -6.37 -27.46
C ILE A 551 3.11 -7.04 -26.17
N THR A 552 4.05 -7.23 -25.24
CA THR A 552 3.82 -7.91 -23.96
C THR A 552 3.82 -6.95 -22.79
N GLY A 553 4.24 -5.70 -22.99
CA GLY A 553 4.23 -4.63 -22.01
C GLY A 553 4.39 -3.26 -22.65
N VAL A 554 3.94 -2.22 -21.96
CA VAL A 554 4.00 -0.83 -22.43
C VAL A 554 4.31 0.08 -21.26
N ASP A 555 5.37 0.88 -21.38
CA ASP A 555 5.71 1.93 -20.43
C ASP A 555 5.45 3.30 -21.02
N VAL A 556 4.74 4.16 -20.28
CA VAL A 556 4.44 5.54 -20.68
C VAL A 556 5.17 6.50 -19.75
N ASN A 557 6.15 7.22 -20.29
CA ASN A 557 6.97 8.17 -19.54
C ASN A 557 7.08 9.51 -20.27
N GLY A 558 6.50 10.57 -19.69
CA GLY A 558 6.57 11.92 -20.24
C GLY A 558 6.03 11.99 -21.67
N GLY A 559 6.91 12.25 -22.63
CA GLY A 559 6.57 12.32 -24.07
C GLY A 559 6.85 11.03 -24.85
N MET A 560 7.07 9.87 -24.20
CA MET A 560 7.52 8.64 -24.83
C MET A 560 6.72 7.43 -24.35
N ILE A 561 6.30 6.58 -25.27
CA ILE A 561 5.74 5.26 -25.02
C ILE A 561 6.77 4.23 -25.46
N THR A 562 7.22 3.36 -24.56
CA THR A 562 8.09 2.23 -24.85
C THR A 562 7.27 0.96 -24.98
N LEU A 563 7.45 0.21 -26.06
CA LEU A 563 6.74 -1.03 -26.36
C LEU A 563 7.70 -2.22 -26.16
N HIS A 564 7.43 -3.06 -25.16
CA HIS A 564 8.15 -4.31 -24.95
C HIS A 564 7.60 -5.37 -25.90
N ARG A 565 8.44 -5.83 -26.81
CA ARG A 565 8.04 -6.69 -27.91
C ARG A 565 8.51 -8.12 -27.73
N ALA A 566 7.75 -9.04 -28.30
CA ALA A 566 8.08 -10.46 -28.38
C ALA A 566 7.73 -11.04 -29.75
N VAL A 567 8.39 -12.14 -30.11
CA VAL A 567 8.09 -12.96 -31.30
C VAL A 567 7.90 -14.41 -30.87
N ARG A 568 7.09 -15.18 -31.61
CA ARG A 568 6.95 -16.61 -31.33
C ARG A 568 8.08 -17.41 -31.99
N ASP A 569 8.66 -18.31 -31.21
CA ASP A 569 9.63 -19.30 -31.76
C ASP A 569 8.93 -20.43 -32.52
N GLU A 570 9.71 -21.40 -33.00
CA GLU A 570 9.21 -22.57 -33.76
C GLU A 570 8.21 -23.44 -32.96
N ASN A 571 8.19 -23.31 -31.63
CA ASN A 571 7.29 -24.02 -30.72
C ASN A 571 6.08 -23.16 -30.31
N GLY A 572 5.95 -21.93 -30.84
CA GLY A 572 4.89 -21.01 -30.54
C GLY A 572 5.09 -20.23 -29.20
N ILE A 573 6.26 -20.34 -28.57
CA ILE A 573 6.59 -19.68 -27.31
C ILE A 573 7.06 -18.26 -27.58
N LEU A 574 6.56 -17.29 -26.82
CA LEU A 574 6.98 -15.88 -26.90
C LEU A 574 8.42 -15.72 -26.41
N GLN A 575 9.24 -15.13 -27.25
CA GLN A 575 10.63 -14.79 -26.96
C GLN A 575 10.82 -13.27 -27.02
N PRO A 576 11.55 -12.64 -26.08
CA PRO A 576 11.80 -11.21 -26.10
C PRO A 576 12.41 -10.74 -27.43
N TYR A 577 11.92 -9.63 -27.93
CA TYR A 577 12.39 -8.95 -29.12
C TYR A 577 12.77 -7.50 -28.78
N ALA A 578 13.56 -6.86 -29.62
CA ALA A 578 14.02 -5.49 -29.36
C ALA A 578 12.84 -4.53 -29.19
N ASP A 579 12.89 -3.71 -28.15
CA ASP A 579 11.85 -2.71 -27.85
C ASP A 579 11.70 -1.68 -28.98
N ASP A 580 10.53 -1.05 -29.06
CA ASP A 580 10.23 0.06 -29.97
C ASP A 580 9.63 1.24 -29.20
N GLN A 581 9.61 2.41 -29.80
CA GLN A 581 9.20 3.62 -29.13
C GLN A 581 8.26 4.46 -29.99
N ILE A 582 7.24 5.03 -29.34
CA ILE A 582 6.37 6.05 -29.94
C ILE A 582 6.66 7.38 -29.23
N LEU A 583 7.07 8.40 -29.97
CA LEU A 583 7.42 9.71 -29.46
C LEU A 583 6.31 10.73 -29.78
N ASN A 584 5.98 11.57 -28.82
CA ASN A 584 5.15 12.74 -29.06
C ASN A 584 6.05 13.94 -29.43
N ASN A 585 5.92 14.40 -30.65
CA ASN A 585 6.66 15.59 -31.12
C ASN A 585 5.91 16.91 -30.94
N SER A 586 4.73 16.89 -30.32
CA SER A 586 3.96 18.11 -30.03
C SER A 586 4.43 18.80 -28.74
N GLY A 587 5.66 19.29 -28.72
CA GLY A 587 6.14 20.12 -27.62
C GLY A 587 5.49 21.50 -27.65
N THR A 588 4.52 21.77 -26.80
CA THR A 588 4.09 23.13 -26.49
C THR A 588 5.06 23.70 -25.45
N ASP A 589 6.03 24.46 -25.91
CA ASP A 589 6.95 25.25 -25.10
C ASP A 589 6.23 26.40 -24.34
N ARG A 590 5.24 26.12 -23.53
CA ARG A 590 4.84 27.04 -22.48
C ARG A 590 5.76 26.82 -21.29
N LYS A 591 6.52 27.86 -20.92
CA LYS A 591 7.28 27.83 -19.66
C LYS A 591 6.29 27.58 -18.53
N LYS A 592 6.26 26.38 -18.04
CA LYS A 592 5.48 25.97 -16.87
C LYS A 592 6.34 26.14 -15.62
N ASN A 593 5.71 26.28 -14.45
CA ASN A 593 6.41 26.10 -13.19
C ASN A 593 6.92 24.65 -13.12
N THR A 594 8.18 24.43 -12.78
CA THR A 594 8.83 23.13 -12.85
C THR A 594 9.26 22.64 -11.48
N ILE A 595 9.17 21.33 -11.27
CA ILE A 595 9.80 20.67 -10.12
C ILE A 595 11.26 20.46 -10.48
N GLU A 596 12.15 20.83 -9.58
CA GLU A 596 13.59 20.69 -9.72
C GLU A 596 14.17 20.07 -8.46
N THR A 597 15.23 19.29 -8.61
CA THR A 597 16.02 18.78 -7.50
C THR A 597 17.32 19.56 -7.41
N ALA A 598 17.71 19.98 -6.24
CA ALA A 598 18.96 20.64 -5.97
C ALA A 598 19.68 20.01 -4.77
N VAL A 599 20.99 19.95 -4.82
CA VAL A 599 21.83 19.53 -3.69
C VAL A 599 22.42 20.76 -3.03
N THR A 600 22.21 20.89 -1.73
CA THR A 600 22.75 22.01 -0.94
C THR A 600 24.23 21.77 -0.57
N GLU A 601 24.91 22.80 -0.12
CA GLU A 601 26.28 22.69 0.42
C GLU A 601 26.36 21.78 1.67
N ARG A 602 25.20 21.49 2.30
CA ARG A 602 25.09 20.58 3.46
C ARG A 602 24.72 19.16 3.07
N PHE A 603 24.83 18.80 1.78
CA PHE A 603 24.45 17.47 1.26
C PHE A 603 22.97 17.10 1.50
N GLU A 604 22.10 18.11 1.45
CA GLU A 604 20.67 17.90 1.44
C GLU A 604 20.19 17.92 0.00
N THR A 605 19.57 16.84 -0.45
CA THR A 605 18.82 16.85 -1.71
C THR A 605 17.47 17.47 -1.41
N ILE A 606 17.22 18.63 -1.97
CA ILE A 606 15.95 19.34 -1.78
C ILE A 606 15.17 19.35 -3.08
N VAL A 607 13.88 19.08 -2.97
CA VAL A 607 12.91 19.31 -4.05
C VAL A 607 12.40 20.74 -3.95
N GLN A 608 12.31 21.41 -5.09
CA GLN A 608 11.86 22.80 -5.17
C GLN A 608 10.98 23.02 -6.38
N ILE A 609 10.07 23.98 -6.30
CA ILE A 609 9.26 24.45 -7.44
C ILE A 609 9.89 25.73 -7.98
N ALA A 610 10.37 25.70 -9.21
CA ALA A 610 10.82 26.89 -9.93
C ALA A 610 9.62 27.62 -10.53
N VAL A 611 9.32 28.80 -9.98
CA VAL A 611 8.21 29.65 -10.42
C VAL A 611 8.66 30.52 -11.59
N ARG A 612 7.78 30.76 -12.55
CA ARG A 612 8.05 31.53 -13.77
C ARG A 612 8.52 32.98 -13.55
N SER A 613 8.11 33.55 -12.44
CA SER A 613 8.39 34.97 -12.10
C SER A 613 9.16 35.06 -10.79
N GLU A 614 9.82 36.21 -10.61
CA GLU A 614 10.53 36.48 -9.35
C GLU A 614 9.54 36.65 -8.19
N ILE A 615 9.80 35.94 -7.11
CA ILE A 615 8.99 36.01 -5.88
C ILE A 615 9.47 37.20 -5.05
N LYS A 616 8.58 38.13 -4.73
CA LYS A 616 8.92 39.34 -3.96
C LYS A 616 8.66 39.12 -2.47
N THR A 617 9.58 38.44 -1.80
CA THR A 617 9.43 38.08 -0.36
C THR A 617 9.12 39.27 0.56
N ALA A 618 9.71 40.44 0.29
CA ALA A 618 9.52 41.62 1.14
C ALA A 618 8.09 42.21 1.13
N SER A 619 7.28 41.86 0.15
CA SER A 619 5.89 42.35 0.02
C SER A 619 4.88 41.20 -0.08
N MET A 620 5.28 39.98 0.25
CA MET A 620 4.40 38.83 0.22
C MET A 620 3.37 38.91 1.35
N GLN A 621 2.14 38.57 1.01
CA GLN A 621 1.07 38.41 1.99
C GLN A 621 0.88 36.94 2.32
N ILE A 622 0.84 36.61 3.58
CA ILE A 622 0.51 35.29 4.10
C ILE A 622 -0.95 35.33 4.54
N LEU A 623 -1.75 34.38 4.10
CA LEU A 623 -3.16 34.29 4.45
C LEU A 623 -3.45 32.95 5.14
N ASP A 624 -4.28 33.02 6.18
CA ASP A 624 -4.83 31.86 6.88
C ASP A 624 -6.32 31.77 6.56
N PRO A 625 -6.77 30.78 5.78
CA PRO A 625 -8.18 30.60 5.44
C PRO A 625 -9.02 30.19 6.65
N ARG A 626 -10.30 30.57 6.62
CA ARG A 626 -11.29 30.16 7.61
C ARG A 626 -12.24 29.16 7.00
N PHE A 627 -12.73 28.23 7.83
CA PHE A 627 -13.68 27.21 7.42
C PHE A 627 -15.12 27.73 7.48
N VAL A 628 -15.90 27.46 6.43
CA VAL A 628 -17.32 27.82 6.39
C VAL A 628 -18.10 26.87 7.28
N ILE A 629 -18.92 27.40 8.18
CA ILE A 629 -19.86 26.64 9.00
C ILE A 629 -21.05 26.26 8.11
N PHE A 630 -21.33 24.98 7.99
CA PHE A 630 -22.47 24.44 7.24
C PHE A 630 -23.48 23.75 8.15
N GLU A 631 -24.75 23.70 7.71
CA GLU A 631 -25.80 22.95 8.35
C GLU A 631 -26.00 21.59 7.66
N GLY A 632 -26.35 20.55 8.44
CA GLY A 632 -26.56 19.18 7.95
C GLY A 632 -25.28 18.33 7.99
N GLU A 633 -25.38 17.07 7.58
CA GLU A 633 -24.28 16.11 7.72
C GLU A 633 -23.36 16.07 6.49
N ARG A 634 -23.86 16.42 5.30
CA ARG A 634 -23.12 16.37 4.02
C ARG A 634 -22.37 15.05 3.80
N VAL A 635 -22.98 13.94 4.23
CA VAL A 635 -22.40 12.59 4.12
C VAL A 635 -23.05 11.87 2.94
N ALA A 636 -22.25 11.29 2.07
CA ALA A 636 -22.75 10.40 1.03
C ALA A 636 -22.97 9.00 1.62
N GLU A 637 -24.13 8.42 1.40
CA GLU A 637 -24.42 7.04 1.75
C GLU A 637 -23.99 6.13 0.60
N MET A 638 -23.05 5.23 0.86
CA MET A 638 -22.57 4.25 -0.10
C MET A 638 -22.91 2.85 0.38
N GLN A 639 -23.21 1.96 -0.56
CA GLN A 639 -23.34 0.53 -0.32
C GLN A 639 -22.30 -0.18 -1.18
N ASN A 640 -21.36 -0.83 -0.55
CA ASN A 640 -20.38 -1.66 -1.22
C ASN A 640 -20.08 -2.88 -0.34
N ASP A 641 -20.63 -4.02 -0.72
CA ASP A 641 -20.42 -5.31 -0.04
C ASP A 641 -19.48 -6.25 -0.85
N GLY A 642 -18.98 -5.81 -2.01
CA GLY A 642 -18.16 -6.61 -2.91
C GLY A 642 -16.69 -6.63 -2.55
N ARG A 643 -16.07 -7.82 -2.53
CA ARG A 643 -14.63 -8.01 -2.58
C ARG A 643 -14.32 -9.10 -3.59
N GLN A 644 -13.46 -8.79 -4.54
CA GLN A 644 -12.86 -9.80 -5.42
C GLN A 644 -11.72 -10.52 -4.70
N SER A 645 -11.29 -11.66 -5.25
CA SER A 645 -10.05 -12.32 -4.82
C SER A 645 -8.86 -11.45 -5.23
N ILE A 646 -8.32 -10.71 -4.27
CA ILE A 646 -7.18 -9.82 -4.43
C ILE A 646 -6.12 -10.13 -3.38
N TYR A 647 -4.87 -9.77 -3.69
CA TYR A 647 -3.73 -10.00 -2.82
C TYR A 647 -3.00 -8.69 -2.57
N TYR A 648 -2.71 -8.42 -1.32
CA TYR A 648 -1.99 -7.24 -0.86
C TYR A 648 -0.52 -7.55 -0.66
N LEU A 649 0.34 -6.79 -1.31
CA LEU A 649 1.79 -6.85 -1.13
C LEU A 649 2.24 -5.78 -0.14
N TYR A 650 2.73 -6.21 1.02
CA TYR A 650 3.36 -5.32 2.00
C TYR A 650 4.87 -5.53 2.02
N GLN A 651 5.62 -4.44 1.83
CA GLN A 651 7.08 -4.41 1.95
C GLN A 651 7.50 -3.16 2.72
N LYS A 652 8.59 -3.25 3.49
CA LYS A 652 9.09 -2.16 4.35
C LYS A 652 8.03 -1.57 5.30
N GLY A 653 7.00 -2.33 5.62
CA GLY A 653 5.91 -1.93 6.51
C GLY A 653 4.74 -1.21 5.85
N HIS A 654 4.76 -1.02 4.53
CA HIS A 654 3.74 -0.31 3.75
C HIS A 654 3.15 -1.18 2.64
N LEU A 655 1.90 -0.90 2.27
CA LEU A 655 1.27 -1.47 1.09
C LEU A 655 2.00 -0.96 -0.15
N GLN A 656 2.53 -1.88 -0.95
CA GLN A 656 3.26 -1.57 -2.18
C GLN A 656 2.41 -1.80 -3.43
N ASP A 657 1.53 -2.81 -3.37
CA ASP A 657 0.75 -3.19 -4.55
C ASP A 657 -0.49 -3.99 -4.15
N VAL A 658 -1.49 -3.97 -5.03
CA VAL A 658 -2.71 -4.79 -4.96
C VAL A 658 -2.78 -5.60 -6.24
N CYS A 659 -2.80 -6.92 -6.11
CA CYS A 659 -2.68 -7.84 -7.24
C CYS A 659 -3.90 -8.77 -7.33
N GLU A 660 -4.36 -9.05 -8.54
CA GLU A 660 -5.42 -10.04 -8.81
C GLU A 660 -4.91 -11.48 -8.78
N ASN A 661 -3.62 -11.65 -9.02
CA ASN A 661 -2.97 -12.94 -9.00
C ASN A 661 -2.01 -13.04 -7.82
N VAL A 662 -1.84 -14.26 -7.31
CA VAL A 662 -0.99 -14.51 -6.13
C VAL A 662 0.49 -14.68 -6.50
N TYR A 663 0.80 -15.05 -7.74
CA TYR A 663 2.18 -15.37 -8.12
C TYR A 663 3.10 -14.15 -8.16
N GLU A 664 2.60 -13.00 -8.65
CA GLU A 664 3.40 -11.77 -8.71
C GLU A 664 3.86 -11.27 -7.33
N PRO A 665 2.95 -11.06 -6.36
CA PRO A 665 3.36 -10.60 -5.04
C PRO A 665 4.21 -11.66 -4.30
N VAL A 666 3.94 -12.96 -4.46
CA VAL A 666 4.77 -14.02 -3.88
C VAL A 666 6.20 -13.98 -4.43
N GLU A 667 6.37 -13.80 -5.74
CA GLU A 667 7.69 -13.70 -6.35
C GLU A 667 8.43 -12.44 -5.90
N LYS A 668 7.75 -11.28 -5.83
CA LYS A 668 8.32 -10.01 -5.32
C LYS A 668 8.80 -10.17 -3.87
N VAL A 669 8.01 -10.81 -3.00
CA VAL A 669 8.40 -11.06 -1.61
C VAL A 669 9.53 -12.09 -1.52
N TYR A 670 9.53 -13.12 -2.38
CA TYR A 670 10.60 -14.11 -2.41
C TYR A 670 11.95 -13.49 -2.78
N GLN A 671 11.99 -12.61 -3.77
CA GLN A 671 13.21 -11.93 -4.22
C GLN A 671 13.68 -10.84 -3.24
N GLY A 672 12.74 -10.16 -2.59
CA GLY A 672 12.98 -9.09 -1.63
C GLY A 672 12.70 -9.52 -0.18
N SER A 673 11.78 -8.83 0.44
CA SER A 673 11.24 -9.13 1.77
C SER A 673 9.79 -8.66 1.83
N GLY A 674 9.02 -9.09 2.83
CA GLY A 674 7.65 -8.63 3.02
C GLY A 674 6.67 -9.78 3.29
N VAL A 675 5.39 -9.47 3.13
CA VAL A 675 4.28 -10.39 3.33
C VAL A 675 3.22 -10.18 2.25
N VAL A 676 2.64 -11.27 1.77
CA VAL A 676 1.46 -11.28 0.90
C VAL A 676 0.25 -11.67 1.74
N ARG A 677 -0.83 -10.92 1.63
CA ARG A 677 -2.11 -11.18 2.30
C ARG A 677 -3.23 -11.28 1.29
N ASP A 678 -4.24 -12.05 1.63
CA ASP A 678 -5.51 -12.09 0.89
C ASP A 678 -6.43 -10.91 1.26
N ALA A 679 -7.59 -10.85 0.62
CA ALA A 679 -8.60 -9.82 0.85
C ALA A 679 -9.12 -9.80 2.31
N ASP A 680 -9.10 -10.94 2.99
CA ASP A 680 -9.52 -11.08 4.38
C ASP A 680 -8.39 -10.73 5.37
N GLY A 681 -7.23 -10.32 4.88
CA GLY A 681 -6.06 -9.97 5.68
C GLY A 681 -5.24 -11.15 6.19
N SER A 682 -5.55 -12.38 5.77
CA SER A 682 -4.79 -13.59 6.14
C SER A 682 -3.46 -13.64 5.40
N VAL A 683 -2.43 -14.20 6.06
CA VAL A 683 -1.10 -14.35 5.44
C VAL A 683 -1.10 -15.48 4.43
N VAL A 684 -0.90 -15.14 3.17
CA VAL A 684 -0.75 -16.09 2.06
C VAL A 684 0.70 -16.52 1.88
N TYR A 685 1.63 -15.57 2.01
CA TYR A 685 3.06 -15.84 1.87
C TYR A 685 3.89 -14.84 2.69
N ARG A 686 4.98 -15.35 3.29
CA ARG A 686 5.95 -14.54 4.02
C ARG A 686 7.38 -15.01 3.73
N ARG A 687 8.30 -14.07 3.58
CA ARG A 687 9.73 -14.40 3.53
C ARG A 687 10.24 -14.69 4.93
N MET A 688 10.58 -15.94 5.19
CA MET A 688 11.10 -16.41 6.49
C MET A 688 12.28 -17.35 6.31
N THR A 689 13.04 -17.58 7.37
CA THR A 689 14.02 -18.66 7.43
C THR A 689 13.27 -20.00 7.53
N LEU A 690 13.48 -20.86 6.56
CA LEU A 690 12.74 -22.12 6.50
C LEU A 690 13.42 -23.19 7.35
N PRO A 691 12.72 -23.79 8.32
CA PRO A 691 13.23 -24.96 9.05
C PRO A 691 13.38 -26.15 8.09
N VAL A 692 14.32 -27.06 8.39
CA VAL A 692 14.46 -28.28 7.57
C VAL A 692 13.24 -29.16 7.73
N LYS A 693 12.56 -29.45 6.61
CA LYS A 693 11.37 -30.30 6.53
C LYS A 693 11.66 -31.53 5.66
N ASN A 694 12.12 -32.61 6.24
CA ASN A 694 12.52 -33.78 5.46
C ASN A 694 11.37 -34.38 4.64
N GLN A 695 10.17 -34.44 5.20
CA GLN A 695 8.99 -34.98 4.54
C GLN A 695 7.72 -34.70 5.38
N ILE A 696 6.58 -34.50 4.71
CA ILE A 696 5.26 -34.54 5.34
C ILE A 696 4.93 -36.00 5.64
N MET A 697 4.97 -36.39 6.89
CA MET A 697 4.92 -37.77 7.32
C MET A 697 3.63 -38.52 6.95
N ALA A 698 2.52 -37.81 6.81
CA ALA A 698 1.23 -38.39 6.41
C ALA A 698 1.17 -38.78 4.91
N ILE A 699 2.14 -38.36 4.10
CA ILE A 699 2.21 -38.64 2.67
C ILE A 699 3.43 -39.53 2.39
N SER A 700 3.24 -40.83 2.41
CA SER A 700 4.30 -41.84 2.16
C SER A 700 4.24 -42.44 0.74
N GLY A 701 3.16 -42.21 0.01
CA GLY A 701 2.94 -42.71 -1.33
C GLY A 701 1.59 -42.26 -1.87
N SER A 702 1.28 -42.62 -3.11
CA SER A 702 0.00 -42.32 -3.75
C SER A 702 -1.11 -43.19 -3.14
N VAL A 703 -2.29 -42.60 -2.89
CA VAL A 703 -3.50 -43.34 -2.42
C VAL A 703 -4.17 -44.08 -3.55
N THR A 704 -3.98 -43.67 -4.80
CA THR A 704 -4.51 -44.33 -6.00
C THR A 704 -3.39 -45.04 -6.73
N THR A 705 -3.59 -46.31 -7.04
CA THR A 705 -2.59 -47.11 -7.74
C THR A 705 -2.53 -46.74 -9.19
N VAL A 706 -1.36 -46.27 -9.63
CA VAL A 706 -1.01 -45.99 -11.01
C VAL A 706 0.33 -46.60 -11.37
N THR A 707 0.55 -46.90 -12.64
CA THR A 707 1.80 -47.45 -13.17
C THR A 707 2.39 -46.49 -14.21
N LYS A 708 3.64 -46.77 -14.65
CA LYS A 708 4.29 -46.01 -15.70
C LYS A 708 3.61 -46.13 -17.06
N GLU A 709 2.81 -47.15 -17.27
CA GLU A 709 2.07 -47.40 -18.48
C GLU A 709 0.73 -46.66 -18.53
N ASP A 710 0.31 -46.06 -17.38
CA ASP A 710 -0.91 -45.26 -17.31
C ASP A 710 -0.73 -43.93 -18.06
N ILE A 711 -1.84 -43.42 -18.58
CA ILE A 711 -1.86 -42.10 -19.22
C ILE A 711 -1.54 -40.98 -18.22
N PRO A 712 -0.90 -39.88 -18.64
CA PRO A 712 -0.48 -38.80 -17.78
C PRO A 712 -1.61 -38.24 -16.88
N ILE A 713 -2.82 -38.11 -17.45
CA ILE A 713 -4.01 -37.62 -16.70
C ILE A 713 -4.34 -38.53 -15.50
N ALA A 714 -4.12 -39.85 -15.58
CA ALA A 714 -4.33 -40.76 -14.46
C ALA A 714 -3.26 -40.55 -13.35
N VAL A 715 -2.04 -40.19 -13.75
CA VAL A 715 -0.97 -39.86 -12.82
C VAL A 715 -1.29 -38.53 -12.11
N GLN A 716 -1.79 -37.54 -12.83
CA GLN A 716 -2.23 -36.27 -12.27
C GLN A 716 -3.39 -36.48 -11.28
N ALA A 717 -4.42 -37.22 -11.69
CA ALA A 717 -5.55 -37.55 -10.82
C ALA A 717 -5.11 -38.24 -9.52
N ALA A 718 -4.16 -39.18 -9.59
CA ALA A 718 -3.62 -39.85 -8.41
C ALA A 718 -2.82 -38.91 -7.50
N ALA A 719 -2.16 -37.89 -8.04
CA ALA A 719 -1.50 -36.85 -7.24
C ALA A 719 -2.53 -35.97 -6.53
N VAL A 720 -3.58 -35.52 -7.23
CA VAL A 720 -4.69 -34.75 -6.64
C VAL A 720 -5.45 -35.58 -5.60
N ASP A 721 -5.77 -36.86 -5.86
CA ASP A 721 -6.40 -37.75 -4.89
C ASP A 721 -5.57 -37.88 -3.61
N THR A 722 -4.24 -37.95 -3.75
CA THR A 722 -3.34 -38.02 -2.59
C THR A 722 -3.36 -36.72 -1.78
N MET A 723 -3.37 -35.57 -2.46
CA MET A 723 -3.49 -34.28 -1.81
C MET A 723 -4.83 -34.11 -1.08
N LEU A 724 -5.94 -34.45 -1.74
CA LEU A 724 -7.28 -34.43 -1.16
C LEU A 724 -7.43 -35.38 0.02
N SER A 725 -6.90 -36.63 -0.11
CA SER A 725 -6.89 -37.60 0.95
C SER A 725 -6.14 -37.12 2.20
N TYR A 726 -5.01 -36.44 1.98
CA TYR A 726 -4.26 -35.82 3.08
C TYR A 726 -5.09 -34.73 3.78
N LEU A 727 -5.90 -34.00 3.02
CA LEU A 727 -6.84 -33.00 3.53
C LEU A 727 -8.16 -33.60 4.07
N GLY A 728 -8.32 -34.93 4.03
CA GLY A 728 -9.48 -35.64 4.56
C GLY A 728 -10.68 -35.67 3.62
N VAL A 729 -10.49 -35.44 2.33
CA VAL A 729 -11.55 -35.41 1.30
C VAL A 729 -11.28 -36.49 0.24
N HIS A 730 -12.33 -37.07 -0.31
CA HIS A 730 -12.26 -38.03 -1.41
C HIS A 730 -13.27 -37.68 -2.50
N THR A 731 -12.82 -37.70 -3.74
CA THR A 731 -13.63 -37.39 -4.93
C THR A 731 -13.39 -38.41 -6.05
N GLN A 732 -14.13 -38.31 -7.14
CA GLN A 732 -13.90 -39.10 -8.36
C GLN A 732 -13.00 -38.34 -9.33
N THR A 733 -11.82 -37.93 -8.87
CA THR A 733 -10.90 -37.01 -9.56
C THR A 733 -10.59 -37.44 -10.98
N ARG A 734 -10.36 -38.75 -11.20
CA ARG A 734 -10.04 -39.28 -12.52
C ARG A 734 -11.19 -39.10 -13.52
N GLU A 735 -12.42 -39.41 -13.13
CA GLU A 735 -13.59 -39.26 -13.99
C GLU A 735 -13.82 -37.77 -14.33
N GLN A 736 -13.69 -36.88 -13.32
CA GLN A 736 -13.84 -35.43 -13.53
C GLN A 736 -12.77 -34.88 -14.48
N MET A 737 -11.53 -35.32 -14.39
CA MET A 737 -10.45 -34.91 -15.31
C MET A 737 -10.66 -35.48 -16.74
N GLU A 738 -11.13 -36.73 -16.87
CA GLU A 738 -11.46 -37.32 -18.15
C GLU A 738 -12.66 -36.59 -18.82
N ASP A 739 -13.56 -36.03 -18.03
CA ASP A 739 -14.69 -35.19 -18.49
C ASP A 739 -14.26 -33.73 -18.79
N GLY A 740 -13.00 -33.35 -18.53
CA GLY A 740 -12.42 -32.07 -18.90
C GLY A 740 -12.22 -31.06 -17.77
N SER A 741 -12.51 -31.43 -16.51
CA SER A 741 -12.25 -30.55 -15.36
C SER A 741 -10.73 -30.42 -15.10
N THR A 742 -10.28 -29.22 -14.79
CA THR A 742 -8.88 -28.98 -14.42
C THR A 742 -8.61 -29.38 -12.96
N ALA A 743 -7.34 -29.61 -12.62
CA ALA A 743 -6.97 -29.88 -11.23
C ALA A 743 -7.39 -28.75 -10.27
N LYS A 744 -7.30 -27.48 -10.70
CA LYS A 744 -7.73 -26.33 -9.93
C LYS A 744 -9.22 -26.38 -9.62
N GLN A 745 -10.06 -26.55 -10.64
CA GLN A 745 -11.52 -26.66 -10.46
C GLN A 745 -11.92 -27.80 -9.52
N ILE A 746 -11.27 -28.97 -9.66
CA ILE A 746 -11.55 -30.11 -8.77
C ILE A 746 -11.18 -29.81 -7.33
N LEU A 747 -10.05 -29.15 -7.11
CA LEU A 747 -9.62 -28.76 -5.75
C LEU A 747 -10.56 -27.70 -5.14
N GLU A 748 -10.98 -26.70 -5.91
CA GLU A 748 -11.94 -25.67 -5.50
C GLU A 748 -13.31 -26.27 -5.14
N GLU A 749 -13.83 -27.17 -5.98
CA GLU A 749 -15.11 -27.85 -5.72
C GLU A 749 -15.04 -28.81 -4.50
N ALA A 750 -13.91 -29.52 -4.34
CA ALA A 750 -13.73 -30.49 -3.27
C ALA A 750 -13.44 -29.85 -1.91
N LEU A 751 -12.89 -28.64 -1.92
CA LEU A 751 -12.41 -27.93 -0.72
C LEU A 751 -13.03 -26.52 -0.62
N PRO A 752 -14.33 -26.37 -0.47
CA PRO A 752 -14.98 -25.05 -0.42
C PRO A 752 -14.56 -24.19 0.78
N ALA A 753 -13.91 -24.80 1.79
CA ALA A 753 -13.33 -24.12 2.95
C ALA A 753 -11.81 -23.94 2.82
N ALA A 754 -11.25 -24.05 1.62
CA ALA A 754 -9.84 -23.78 1.36
C ALA A 754 -9.71 -22.83 0.18
N GLU A 755 -8.68 -22.00 0.21
CA GLU A 755 -8.29 -21.21 -0.94
C GLU A 755 -7.31 -21.99 -1.80
N VAL A 756 -7.59 -22.10 -3.10
CA VAL A 756 -6.70 -22.79 -4.06
C VAL A 756 -5.85 -21.74 -4.78
N LEU A 757 -4.61 -21.64 -4.38
CA LEU A 757 -3.64 -20.71 -4.94
C LEU A 757 -3.03 -21.27 -6.22
N ASP A 758 -3.10 -20.51 -7.31
CA ASP A 758 -2.33 -20.78 -8.53
C ASP A 758 -1.00 -20.01 -8.46
N LEU A 759 0.05 -20.73 -8.12
CA LEU A 759 1.41 -20.22 -7.99
C LEU A 759 2.26 -20.52 -9.26
N SER A 760 1.61 -20.72 -10.39
CA SER A 760 2.30 -20.95 -11.66
C SER A 760 3.22 -19.77 -11.99
N GLY A 761 4.44 -20.08 -12.37
CA GLY A 761 5.49 -19.09 -12.66
C GLY A 761 6.39 -18.69 -11.48
N VAL A 762 6.01 -19.00 -10.27
CA VAL A 762 6.81 -18.70 -9.06
C VAL A 762 8.11 -19.54 -9.05
N THR A 763 9.18 -18.93 -8.52
CA THR A 763 10.45 -19.64 -8.29
C THR A 763 10.23 -20.86 -7.38
N PRO A 764 10.68 -22.06 -7.77
CA PRO A 764 10.41 -23.30 -7.03
C PRO A 764 10.82 -23.26 -5.55
N ASP A 765 11.86 -22.53 -5.20
CA ASP A 765 12.31 -22.39 -3.80
C ASP A 765 11.32 -21.58 -2.94
N ALA A 766 10.51 -20.69 -3.52
CA ALA A 766 9.47 -20.00 -2.79
C ALA A 766 8.37 -20.95 -2.28
N LEU A 767 8.12 -22.04 -3.02
CA LEU A 767 7.13 -23.06 -2.65
C LEU A 767 7.46 -23.80 -1.35
N LEU A 768 8.72 -23.77 -0.92
CA LEU A 768 9.17 -24.40 0.32
C LEU A 768 8.51 -23.78 1.55
N TYR A 769 8.04 -22.54 1.47
CA TYR A 769 7.26 -21.89 2.51
C TYR A 769 6.01 -22.70 2.88
N TYR A 770 5.26 -23.15 1.88
CA TYR A 770 4.04 -23.96 2.09
C TYR A 770 4.39 -25.35 2.64
N THR A 771 5.42 -25.97 2.06
CA THR A 771 5.87 -27.30 2.52
C THR A 771 6.39 -27.25 3.96
N ALA A 772 6.99 -26.14 4.40
CA ALA A 772 7.41 -25.94 5.80
C ALA A 772 6.23 -25.98 6.78
N GLN A 773 5.05 -25.60 6.33
CA GLN A 773 3.80 -25.59 7.09
C GLN A 773 2.95 -26.85 6.90
N ASP A 774 3.54 -27.95 6.46
CA ASP A 774 2.86 -29.23 6.16
C ASP A 774 1.83 -29.15 5.03
N ILE A 775 1.96 -28.16 4.13
CA ILE A 775 1.09 -28.00 2.98
C ILE A 775 1.80 -28.57 1.73
N PRO A 776 1.27 -29.65 1.13
CA PRO A 776 1.84 -30.20 -0.10
C PRO A 776 1.57 -29.27 -1.30
N VAL A 777 2.53 -29.20 -2.24
CA VAL A 777 2.39 -28.42 -3.47
C VAL A 777 2.20 -29.38 -4.63
N LEU A 778 1.12 -29.21 -5.40
CA LEU A 778 0.90 -29.95 -6.64
C LEU A 778 1.75 -29.32 -7.77
N MET A 779 2.67 -30.08 -8.32
CA MET A 779 3.54 -29.69 -9.43
C MET A 779 3.07 -30.38 -10.71
N GLN A 780 2.54 -29.61 -11.65
CA GLN A 780 2.00 -30.12 -12.91
C GLN A 780 3.08 -30.12 -14.00
N MET A 781 3.11 -31.17 -14.81
CA MET A 781 4.06 -31.35 -15.90
C MET A 781 3.41 -31.06 -17.27
N LYS A 782 4.22 -30.69 -18.26
CA LYS A 782 3.74 -30.41 -19.63
C LYS A 782 3.07 -31.60 -20.29
N ASP A 783 3.46 -32.82 -19.93
CA ASP A 783 2.87 -34.05 -20.47
C ASP A 783 1.48 -34.35 -19.89
N GLY A 784 1.01 -33.51 -18.92
CA GLY A 784 -0.28 -33.67 -18.26
C GLY A 784 -0.19 -34.57 -17.02
N SER A 785 0.98 -35.03 -16.60
CA SER A 785 1.19 -35.71 -15.31
C SER A 785 1.41 -34.70 -14.17
N ALA A 786 1.42 -35.16 -12.93
CA ALA A 786 1.77 -34.33 -11.79
C ALA A 786 2.45 -35.12 -10.67
N MET A 787 3.16 -34.41 -9.80
CA MET A 787 3.73 -34.92 -8.57
C MET A 787 3.51 -33.92 -7.43
N LEU A 788 3.66 -34.36 -6.19
CA LEU A 788 3.58 -33.50 -5.00
C LEU A 788 4.97 -33.20 -4.46
N LEU A 789 5.24 -31.93 -4.15
CA LEU A 789 6.33 -31.50 -3.29
C LEU A 789 5.89 -31.72 -1.83
N ILE A 790 6.58 -32.56 -1.10
CA ILE A 790 6.19 -33.01 0.25
C ILE A 790 7.28 -32.85 1.31
N GLY A 791 8.43 -32.32 0.94
CA GLY A 791 9.53 -32.12 1.88
C GLY A 791 10.75 -31.47 1.22
N TYR A 792 11.70 -31.06 2.04
CA TYR A 792 12.97 -30.49 1.57
C TYR A 792 14.05 -30.54 2.65
N ASN A 793 15.27 -30.36 2.25
CA ASN A 793 16.42 -30.03 3.09
C ASN A 793 17.33 -29.02 2.33
N GLU A 794 18.49 -28.73 2.86
CA GLU A 794 19.41 -27.76 2.24
C GLU A 794 19.78 -28.09 0.79
N LEU A 795 19.88 -29.37 0.43
CA LEU A 795 20.39 -29.83 -0.87
C LEU A 795 19.30 -30.36 -1.80
N ASN A 796 18.17 -30.83 -1.26
CA ASN A 796 17.19 -31.60 -2.01
C ASN A 796 15.75 -31.16 -1.69
N ILE A 797 14.87 -31.35 -2.65
CA ILE A 797 13.44 -31.48 -2.41
C ILE A 797 13.06 -32.96 -2.30
N VAL A 798 11.94 -33.24 -1.60
CA VAL A 798 11.32 -34.58 -1.51
C VAL A 798 10.01 -34.53 -2.27
N VAL A 799 9.86 -35.42 -3.22
CA VAL A 799 8.67 -35.49 -4.06
C VAL A 799 7.96 -36.82 -3.91
N MET A 800 6.64 -36.82 -4.02
CA MET A 800 5.80 -38.00 -4.25
C MET A 800 5.31 -37.99 -5.68
N ASN A 801 5.73 -38.97 -6.46
CA ASN A 801 5.30 -39.18 -7.83
C ASN A 801 4.45 -40.46 -7.90
N PRO A 802 3.15 -40.37 -8.25
CA PRO A 802 2.29 -41.54 -8.29
C PRO A 802 2.78 -42.67 -9.20
N ALA A 803 3.39 -42.31 -10.32
CA ALA A 803 3.94 -43.29 -11.26
C ALA A 803 5.24 -43.98 -10.77
N GLY A 804 5.87 -43.41 -9.74
CA GLY A 804 7.12 -43.94 -9.17
C GLY A 804 8.34 -43.82 -10.07
N ARG A 805 9.51 -44.19 -9.55
CA ARG A 805 10.77 -44.38 -10.32
C ARG A 805 10.88 -45.79 -10.89
N GLU A 806 11.96 -46.09 -11.60
CA GLU A 806 12.25 -47.40 -12.19
C GLU A 806 12.36 -48.53 -11.16
N ASN A 807 12.76 -48.19 -9.93
CA ASN A 807 12.83 -49.14 -8.80
C ASN A 807 11.48 -49.29 -8.04
N GLY A 808 10.44 -48.62 -8.49
CA GLY A 808 9.09 -48.60 -7.85
C GLY A 808 8.89 -47.60 -6.75
N ASP A 809 9.92 -46.88 -6.33
CA ASP A 809 9.79 -45.85 -5.26
C ASP A 809 8.96 -44.69 -5.72
N GLN A 810 7.85 -44.41 -5.06
CA GLN A 810 6.99 -43.24 -5.32
C GLN A 810 7.50 -41.99 -4.60
N VAL A 811 8.15 -42.12 -3.46
CA VAL A 811 8.73 -41.01 -2.70
C VAL A 811 10.25 -41.01 -2.84
N TYR A 812 10.81 -39.90 -3.33
CA TYR A 812 12.24 -39.81 -3.53
C TYR A 812 12.74 -38.37 -3.47
N LYS A 813 14.07 -38.21 -3.42
CA LYS A 813 14.76 -36.92 -3.38
C LYS A 813 15.25 -36.51 -4.76
N ILE A 814 15.17 -35.21 -5.06
CA ILE A 814 15.75 -34.55 -6.25
C ILE A 814 16.60 -33.40 -5.74
N GLY A 815 17.80 -33.24 -6.31
CA GLY A 815 18.64 -32.06 -5.98
C GLY A 815 17.93 -30.77 -6.33
N ARG A 816 18.04 -29.72 -5.49
CA ARG A 816 17.28 -28.45 -5.70
C ARG A 816 17.55 -27.83 -7.06
N GLY A 817 18.82 -27.81 -7.52
CA GLY A 817 19.17 -27.31 -8.85
C GLY A 817 18.58 -28.13 -10.00
N ASP A 818 18.57 -29.48 -9.87
CA ASP A 818 17.97 -30.36 -10.89
C ASP A 818 16.45 -30.22 -10.89
N ALA A 819 15.85 -30.03 -9.71
CA ALA A 819 14.41 -29.78 -9.57
C ALA A 819 14.01 -28.46 -10.21
N ALA A 820 14.72 -27.38 -9.92
CA ALA A 820 14.46 -26.06 -10.53
C ALA A 820 14.53 -26.11 -12.05
N LYS A 821 15.53 -26.80 -12.61
CA LYS A 821 15.66 -27.00 -14.05
C LYS A 821 14.50 -27.82 -14.62
N MET A 822 14.18 -28.95 -13.99
CA MET A 822 13.08 -29.83 -14.40
C MET A 822 11.75 -29.06 -14.40
N LEU A 823 11.46 -28.31 -13.34
CA LEU A 823 10.22 -27.56 -13.18
C LEU A 823 10.12 -26.42 -14.21
N SER A 824 11.21 -25.69 -14.43
CA SER A 824 11.26 -24.66 -15.47
C SER A 824 11.03 -25.21 -16.87
N GLU A 825 11.61 -26.38 -17.22
CA GLU A 825 11.36 -27.06 -18.49
C GLU A 825 9.89 -27.51 -18.63
N ASN A 826 9.19 -27.70 -17.50
CA ASN A 826 7.78 -28.07 -17.44
C ASN A 826 6.83 -26.85 -17.26
N GLY A 827 7.36 -25.62 -17.22
CA GLY A 827 6.57 -24.39 -17.24
C GLY A 827 6.13 -23.91 -15.84
N ASN A 828 6.82 -24.36 -14.75
CA ASN A 828 6.59 -23.92 -13.39
C ASN A 828 5.10 -23.81 -12.99
N ARG A 829 4.33 -24.91 -13.18
CA ARG A 829 2.90 -24.94 -12.87
C ARG A 829 2.63 -25.53 -11.51
N PHE A 830 2.10 -24.72 -10.59
CA PHE A 830 1.95 -25.10 -9.19
C PHE A 830 0.58 -24.74 -8.64
N LEU A 831 -0.01 -25.66 -7.85
CA LEU A 831 -1.22 -25.38 -7.07
C LEU A 831 -0.99 -25.73 -5.59
N VAL A 832 -1.54 -24.89 -4.73
CA VAL A 832 -1.49 -25.04 -3.28
C VAL A 832 -2.90 -24.84 -2.72
N CYS A 833 -3.30 -25.68 -1.74
CA CYS A 833 -4.54 -25.47 -1.01
C CYS A 833 -4.23 -24.94 0.38
N LEU A 834 -4.49 -23.68 0.61
CA LEU A 834 -4.47 -23.13 1.95
C LEU A 834 -5.78 -23.50 2.65
N ARG A 835 -5.69 -24.24 3.77
CA ARG A 835 -6.86 -24.39 4.62
C ARG A 835 -7.16 -23.04 5.24
N LEU A 836 -8.31 -22.56 4.88
CA LEU A 836 -8.91 -21.43 5.56
C LEU A 836 -9.45 -22.00 6.89
N GLU A 837 -8.63 -22.01 7.93
CA GLU A 837 -9.05 -22.58 9.23
C GLU A 837 -10.08 -21.65 9.88
N ASP A 838 -11.23 -22.22 10.30
CA ASP A 838 -12.31 -21.57 11.07
C ASP A 838 -11.84 -21.03 12.43
#